data_f176d93b8841658c3b3e3dee3febb079
#
_entry.id   f176d93b8841658c3b3e3dee3febb079
#
_cell.length_a   1.000
_cell.length_b   1.000
_cell.length_c   1.000
_cell.angle_alpha   90.00
_cell.angle_beta   90.00
_cell.angle_gamma   90.00
#
_symmetry.space_group_name_H-M   'P 1'
#
loop_
_entity.id
_entity.type
_entity.pdbx_description
1 polymer ?
#
loop_
_entity_poly.entity_id
_entity_poly.type
_entity_poly.pdbx_seq_one_letter_code
_entity_poly.pdbx_strand_id
1 'polypeptide(L)'
;MKSNVKKARQRAIAVTVAAALAAHVQALRADEAAPASSGAAGADANNDTEVVVTGTRRTGMEAVDSPAPIQVLDSNTLKRVGQPDLIQAIAQNVPSFTAQAFGGDTANLTLSAKLRGLSPNHALVLIDGKRRHTTGNLAVLGGPYQGAAGADLNFIPVSAIERIEVLQDGAAAQYGTDAIAGVVNIILRKSPSGGALAVGGGGYVDGGGDTGNLTANGGFGMGGSSYLNLTAETRAHDRSDRGGIDPRVVSASNVASMPSMLDVPGYPYINHVQGDAKYTLTVASYNGGFDLTDSTQFYSFGTYGHKHAQAFENYRTPNRIPALYPDGFNPQEETVEDDFASTVGVKGKMFEQWGWDLSSSYGRDDIAVNTIDSGNVSLFNDTGATPTDFHAGDFIASQWTTTLDVSRDYELGLASPLNVALGAEHRHETYEIRSGDAASRYKEGSQSYPGFQLTDAGTHSRNNEAVYVDLSLSPLSKLQLDAAGRYEHFSDFGDTTVGKLTGRYDFTPAFALRGTFSTGFRAPTLAEEYYSATNVSPTSAFVQLPPNSAAAQLVGINGLKPEKSTNYSLGLVVRPVARLTATLDAYQIRIDDRVVGSGSLYGAGGAVNSPAVTAAIAANGSVLDPTVTQTGINIFSNGLDTRTRGADLMLSYPTALGFGRVDWSLGANYNKTDVTRIKPTPAPLAPQSLFNPTAISDLETTTPKYRTVLGALWSYDRFSVNLRETVYGPASRLQSQDGGTYYKVSIGTTPLTDLELAYQASALKIIVGANNLFNRYPDKVNQNLLAVYQAAGSTSAVAIYPSFSPFGINGGYYYGRLVYSF
;
A
#
# COMPACT_ATOMS: atom_id res chain seq x y z
N MET A 1 -0.65 -36.07 2.49
CA MET A 1 -0.20 -36.57 1.19
C MET A 1 -0.69 -35.74 0.00
N LYS A 2 -1.93 -35.22 0.00
CA LYS A 2 -2.46 -34.34 -1.07
C LYS A 2 -1.79 -32.95 -1.15
N SER A 3 -1.33 -32.39 -0.02
CA SER A 3 -0.64 -31.09 0.06
C SER A 3 0.74 -31.10 -0.65
N ASN A 4 1.49 -32.19 -0.50
CA ASN A 4 2.81 -32.32 -1.13
C ASN A 4 2.75 -32.49 -2.65
N VAL A 5 1.67 -33.04 -3.18
CA VAL A 5 1.44 -33.18 -4.62
C VAL A 5 1.09 -31.83 -5.28
N LYS A 6 0.33 -30.97 -4.58
CA LYS A 6 0.03 -29.61 -5.04
C LYS A 6 1.29 -28.72 -5.06
N LYS A 7 2.11 -28.78 -3.99
CA LYS A 7 3.40 -28.06 -3.93
C LYS A 7 4.40 -28.54 -5.01
N ALA A 8 4.42 -29.84 -5.30
CA ALA A 8 5.25 -30.37 -6.38
C ALA A 8 4.78 -29.91 -7.78
N ARG A 9 3.45 -29.81 -8.00
CA ARG A 9 2.89 -29.28 -9.26
C ARG A 9 3.16 -27.78 -9.46
N GLN A 10 3.06 -26.96 -8.42
CA GLN A 10 3.37 -25.51 -8.49
C GLN A 10 4.86 -25.26 -8.76
N ARG A 11 5.76 -26.02 -8.11
CA ARG A 11 7.20 -25.98 -8.40
C ARG A 11 7.51 -26.45 -9.83
N ALA A 12 6.81 -27.47 -10.32
CA ALA A 12 6.98 -27.95 -11.69
C ALA A 12 6.53 -26.91 -12.73
N ILE A 13 5.44 -26.19 -12.52
CA ILE A 13 4.95 -25.15 -13.45
C ILE A 13 5.92 -23.97 -13.50
N ALA A 14 6.43 -23.48 -12.36
CA ALA A 14 7.41 -22.38 -12.31
C ALA A 14 8.73 -22.77 -13.00
N VAL A 15 9.21 -23.99 -12.81
CA VAL A 15 10.41 -24.54 -13.46
C VAL A 15 10.17 -24.76 -14.96
N THR A 16 8.97 -25.18 -15.37
CA THR A 16 8.63 -25.44 -16.79
C THR A 16 8.50 -24.13 -17.57
N VAL A 17 7.94 -23.06 -16.98
CA VAL A 17 7.86 -21.74 -17.60
C VAL A 17 9.27 -21.12 -17.73
N ALA A 18 10.09 -21.21 -16.69
CA ALA A 18 11.49 -20.75 -16.74
C ALA A 18 12.33 -21.54 -17.76
N ALA A 19 12.12 -22.86 -17.86
CA ALA A 19 12.81 -23.72 -18.83
C ALA A 19 12.33 -23.49 -20.27
N ALA A 20 11.04 -23.20 -20.49
CA ALA A 20 10.50 -22.86 -21.81
C ALA A 20 11.01 -21.50 -22.30
N LEU A 21 11.12 -20.49 -21.41
CA LEU A 21 11.76 -19.22 -21.72
C LEU A 21 13.25 -19.37 -22.00
N ALA A 22 13.97 -20.18 -21.24
CA ALA A 22 15.39 -20.44 -21.47
C ALA A 22 15.65 -21.21 -22.77
N ALA A 23 14.78 -22.15 -23.14
CA ALA A 23 14.89 -22.92 -24.41
C ALA A 23 14.63 -22.06 -25.66
N HIS A 24 13.71 -21.09 -25.58
CA HIS A 24 13.47 -20.14 -26.68
C HIS A 24 14.63 -19.15 -26.85
N VAL A 25 15.30 -18.76 -25.76
CA VAL A 25 16.51 -17.91 -25.82
C VAL A 25 17.69 -18.63 -26.51
N GLN A 26 17.80 -19.96 -26.37
CA GLN A 26 18.83 -20.73 -27.09
C GLN A 26 18.50 -20.92 -28.57
N ALA A 27 17.22 -21.01 -28.92
CA ALA A 27 16.80 -21.15 -30.35
C ALA A 27 17.04 -19.85 -31.15
N LEU A 28 16.94 -18.69 -30.53
CA LEU A 28 17.20 -17.39 -31.17
C LEU A 28 18.69 -17.08 -31.39
N ARG A 29 19.62 -17.79 -30.72
CA ARG A 29 21.07 -17.63 -30.88
C ARG A 29 21.70 -18.41 -32.03
N ALA A 30 20.96 -19.23 -32.71
CA ALA A 30 21.51 -20.11 -33.74
C ALA A 30 21.63 -19.48 -35.14
N ASP A 31 21.16 -18.26 -35.37
CA ASP A 31 21.03 -17.67 -36.70
C ASP A 31 21.71 -16.32 -36.96
N GLU A 32 22.61 -15.86 -36.09
CA GLU A 32 23.40 -14.63 -36.40
C GLU A 32 24.85 -14.72 -35.92
N ALA A 33 25.71 -15.20 -36.84
CA ALA A 33 27.15 -14.99 -36.77
C ALA A 33 27.59 -13.99 -37.86
N ALA A 34 27.67 -12.71 -37.51
CA ALA A 34 28.38 -11.70 -38.30
C ALA A 34 29.26 -10.83 -37.36
N PRO A 35 30.43 -10.34 -37.81
CA PRO A 35 31.55 -10.00 -36.94
C PRO A 35 31.37 -8.66 -36.24
N ALA A 36 31.61 -8.66 -34.92
CA ALA A 36 31.66 -7.48 -34.06
C ALA A 36 32.81 -6.54 -34.47
N SER A 37 32.47 -5.33 -34.82
CA SER A 37 33.40 -4.20 -34.83
C SER A 37 33.55 -3.69 -33.36
N SER A 38 34.79 -3.76 -32.85
CA SER A 38 35.16 -3.19 -31.55
C SER A 38 35.08 -1.67 -31.59
N GLY A 39 33.98 -1.12 -31.13
CA GLY A 39 33.87 0.27 -30.68
C GLY A 39 33.74 0.28 -29.18
N ALA A 40 34.77 0.77 -28.48
CA ALA A 40 34.66 1.12 -27.08
C ALA A 40 33.64 2.27 -26.97
N ALA A 41 32.40 1.93 -26.69
CA ALA A 41 31.42 2.91 -26.26
C ALA A 41 31.80 3.33 -24.86
N GLY A 42 32.39 4.52 -24.73
CA GLY A 42 32.44 5.27 -23.49
C GLY A 42 31.00 5.37 -23.00
N ALA A 43 30.78 4.95 -21.76
CA ALA A 43 29.54 5.23 -21.06
C ALA A 43 29.44 6.74 -20.90
N ASP A 44 28.91 7.42 -21.92
CA ASP A 44 28.33 8.73 -21.74
C ASP A 44 27.21 8.53 -20.71
N ALA A 45 27.49 9.04 -19.49
CA ALA A 45 26.46 9.24 -18.50
C ALA A 45 25.52 10.31 -19.08
N ASN A 46 24.55 9.86 -19.85
CA ASN A 46 23.41 10.66 -20.15
C ASN A 46 22.83 11.10 -18.79
N ASN A 47 22.89 12.39 -18.50
CA ASN A 47 21.85 13.02 -17.72
C ASN A 47 20.57 12.75 -18.52
N ASP A 48 19.95 11.62 -18.29
CA ASP A 48 18.61 11.35 -18.78
C ASP A 48 17.72 12.33 -18.05
N THR A 49 17.43 13.42 -18.71
CA THR A 49 16.38 14.35 -18.39
C THR A 49 15.10 13.55 -18.50
N GLU A 50 14.64 13.02 -17.37
CA GLU A 50 13.47 12.13 -17.32
C GLU A 50 12.23 12.92 -17.68
N VAL A 51 11.71 12.63 -18.86
CA VAL A 51 10.47 13.23 -19.38
C VAL A 51 9.29 12.61 -18.62
N VAL A 52 8.54 13.46 -17.92
CA VAL A 52 7.35 13.05 -17.16
C VAL A 52 6.08 13.15 -17.98
N VAL A 53 5.09 12.34 -17.60
CA VAL A 53 3.74 12.35 -18.20
C VAL A 53 2.65 12.64 -17.14
N THR A 54 3.05 12.81 -15.86
CA THR A 54 2.15 13.03 -14.74
C THR A 54 2.09 14.51 -14.36
N GLY A 55 0.93 14.97 -13.91
CA GLY A 55 0.75 16.35 -13.42
C GLY A 55 0.55 17.43 -14.49
N THR A 56 0.62 17.06 -15.77
CA THR A 56 0.28 17.87 -16.93
C THR A 56 -0.20 16.98 -18.06
N ARG A 57 -1.05 17.48 -18.94
CA ARG A 57 -1.42 16.78 -20.20
C ARG A 57 -0.45 17.09 -21.34
N ARG A 58 0.52 17.96 -21.10
CA ARG A 58 1.59 18.28 -22.04
C ARG A 58 2.72 17.26 -21.91
N THR A 59 3.06 16.58 -22.98
CA THR A 59 4.14 15.59 -23.04
C THR A 59 5.50 16.25 -23.27
N GLY A 60 6.58 15.59 -22.86
CA GLY A 60 7.95 16.02 -23.19
C GLY A 60 8.59 16.99 -22.18
N MET A 61 8.06 17.09 -20.95
CA MET A 61 8.58 17.97 -19.89
C MET A 61 9.49 17.19 -18.93
N GLU A 62 10.59 17.79 -18.50
CA GLU A 62 11.42 17.23 -17.43
C GLU A 62 10.74 17.41 -16.06
N ALA A 63 10.91 16.45 -15.13
CA ALA A 63 10.29 16.50 -13.80
C ALA A 63 10.62 17.79 -13.03
N VAL A 64 11.85 18.24 -13.13
CA VAL A 64 12.34 19.46 -12.44
C VAL A 64 11.78 20.75 -13.08
N ASP A 65 11.35 20.70 -14.35
CA ASP A 65 10.73 21.80 -15.08
C ASP A 65 9.20 21.80 -15.00
N SER A 66 8.63 20.78 -14.37
CA SER A 66 7.21 20.68 -14.09
C SER A 66 6.73 21.82 -13.18
N PRO A 67 5.57 22.43 -13.47
CA PRO A 67 4.94 23.40 -12.59
C PRO A 67 4.41 22.78 -11.30
N ALA A 68 4.28 21.45 -11.22
CA ALA A 68 3.91 20.69 -10.02
C ALA A 68 5.10 19.86 -9.49
N PRO A 69 5.19 19.58 -8.17
CA PRO A 69 6.26 18.76 -7.59
C PRO A 69 6.12 17.30 -7.99
N ILE A 70 7.06 16.77 -8.78
CA ILE A 70 7.11 15.38 -9.23
C ILE A 70 8.47 14.81 -8.84
N GLN A 71 8.44 13.64 -8.18
CA GLN A 71 9.62 12.82 -7.95
C GLN A 71 9.59 11.62 -8.88
N VAL A 72 10.70 11.37 -9.59
CA VAL A 72 10.85 10.23 -10.48
C VAL A 72 11.78 9.21 -9.85
N LEU A 73 11.38 7.95 -9.87
CA LEU A 73 12.17 6.79 -9.43
C LEU A 73 12.41 5.90 -10.64
N ASP A 74 13.65 5.85 -11.11
CA ASP A 74 14.04 4.99 -12.22
C ASP A 74 14.07 3.50 -11.83
N SER A 75 14.08 2.62 -12.82
CA SER A 75 14.13 1.17 -12.62
C SER A 75 15.33 0.71 -11.80
N ASN A 76 16.49 1.38 -11.88
CA ASN A 76 17.67 1.00 -11.14
C ASN A 76 17.53 1.36 -9.65
N THR A 77 16.97 2.52 -9.35
CA THR A 77 16.65 2.96 -7.98
C THR A 77 15.65 2.01 -7.32
N LEU A 78 14.59 1.60 -8.04
CA LEU A 78 13.59 0.65 -7.54
C LEU A 78 14.18 -0.73 -7.22
N LYS A 79 15.20 -1.16 -7.94
CA LYS A 79 15.85 -2.47 -7.75
C LYS A 79 16.90 -2.48 -6.64
N ARG A 80 17.29 -1.32 -6.07
CA ARG A 80 18.30 -1.21 -4.99
C ARG A 80 17.65 -1.30 -3.61
N VAL A 81 16.79 -2.28 -3.40
CA VAL A 81 16.12 -2.55 -2.13
C VAL A 81 16.31 -4.02 -1.75
N GLY A 82 16.41 -4.29 -0.45
CA GLY A 82 16.65 -5.65 0.03
C GLY A 82 15.47 -6.58 -0.22
N GLN A 83 14.27 -6.12 0.13
CA GLN A 83 13.05 -6.88 -0.11
C GLN A 83 12.51 -6.55 -1.50
N PRO A 84 12.15 -7.56 -2.29
CA PRO A 84 11.66 -7.37 -3.66
C PRO A 84 10.17 -6.97 -3.68
N ASP A 85 9.84 -5.87 -3.01
CA ASP A 85 8.49 -5.36 -2.84
C ASP A 85 8.40 -3.92 -3.36
N LEU A 86 7.41 -3.63 -4.21
CA LEU A 86 7.28 -2.33 -4.85
C LEU A 86 6.98 -1.22 -3.83
N ILE A 87 6.14 -1.51 -2.85
CA ILE A 87 5.74 -0.51 -1.85
C ILE A 87 6.96 -0.14 -0.99
N GLN A 88 7.77 -1.12 -0.59
CA GLN A 88 9.03 -0.89 0.12
C GLN A 88 10.03 -0.11 -0.73
N ALA A 89 10.12 -0.43 -2.04
CA ALA A 89 10.99 0.30 -2.96
C ALA A 89 10.62 1.78 -3.06
N ILE A 90 9.33 2.11 -3.14
CA ILE A 90 8.86 3.50 -3.11
C ILE A 90 9.13 4.12 -1.73
N ALA A 91 8.77 3.44 -0.64
CA ALA A 91 8.93 3.95 0.71
C ALA A 91 10.39 4.25 1.06
N GLN A 92 11.34 3.46 0.61
CA GLN A 92 12.77 3.71 0.86
C GLN A 92 13.33 4.92 0.11
N ASN A 93 12.70 5.36 -0.96
CA ASN A 93 13.21 6.42 -1.84
C ASN A 93 12.41 7.72 -1.79
N VAL A 94 11.14 7.69 -1.36
CA VAL A 94 10.25 8.84 -1.22
C VAL A 94 10.03 9.16 0.26
N PRO A 95 10.64 10.21 0.82
CA PRO A 95 10.56 10.50 2.26
C PRO A 95 9.14 10.74 2.79
N SER A 96 8.26 11.29 1.95
CA SER A 96 6.84 11.53 2.27
C SER A 96 5.94 10.28 2.15
N PHE A 97 6.49 9.14 1.69
CA PHE A 97 5.78 7.89 1.52
C PHE A 97 6.20 6.89 2.60
N THR A 98 5.24 6.38 3.37
CA THR A 98 5.46 5.40 4.42
C THR A 98 4.63 4.15 4.14
N ALA A 99 5.21 2.99 4.37
CA ALA A 99 4.55 1.72 4.11
C ALA A 99 4.87 0.71 5.20
N GLN A 100 3.85 -0.01 5.65
CA GLN A 100 3.97 -1.08 6.63
C GLN A 100 2.75 -2.00 6.61
N ALA A 101 2.97 -3.30 6.81
CA ALA A 101 1.93 -4.20 7.28
C ALA A 101 1.66 -3.89 8.75
N PHE A 102 0.38 -3.81 9.13
CA PHE A 102 -0.02 -3.52 10.49
C PHE A 102 -0.52 -4.81 11.15
N GLY A 103 0.21 -5.29 12.16
CA GLY A 103 -0.02 -6.60 12.73
C GLY A 103 -1.41 -6.78 13.34
N GLY A 104 -1.99 -7.95 13.08
CA GLY A 104 -3.31 -8.40 13.49
C GLY A 104 -4.34 -8.31 12.36
N ASP A 105 -5.27 -9.28 12.33
CA ASP A 105 -6.34 -9.40 11.35
C ASP A 105 -5.79 -9.45 9.90
N THR A 106 -6.65 -9.48 8.90
CA THR A 106 -6.27 -9.47 7.49
C THR A 106 -5.38 -8.29 7.08
N ALA A 107 -5.35 -7.21 7.88
CA ALA A 107 -4.42 -6.08 7.70
C ALA A 107 -2.92 -6.47 7.77
N ASN A 108 -2.58 -7.59 8.40
CA ASN A 108 -1.21 -8.13 8.40
C ASN A 108 -0.84 -8.83 7.09
N LEU A 109 -1.82 -9.14 6.25
CA LEU A 109 -1.66 -9.88 4.99
C LEU A 109 -1.54 -8.97 3.77
N THR A 110 -1.81 -7.66 3.94
CA THR A 110 -1.73 -6.65 2.88
C THR A 110 -0.88 -5.47 3.33
N LEU A 111 0.13 -5.12 2.53
CA LEU A 111 1.00 -3.99 2.82
C LEU A 111 0.30 -2.68 2.42
N SER A 112 0.05 -1.82 3.39
CA SER A 112 -0.58 -0.51 3.17
C SER A 112 0.45 0.62 3.14
N ALA A 113 0.16 1.65 2.36
CA ALA A 113 1.05 2.79 2.14
C ALA A 113 0.33 4.13 2.31
N LYS A 114 1.07 5.12 2.81
CA LYS A 114 0.60 6.51 3.02
C LYS A 114 1.49 7.50 2.29
N LEU A 115 0.90 8.47 1.63
CA LEU A 115 1.61 9.64 1.11
C LEU A 115 1.31 10.85 2.01
N ARG A 116 2.36 11.57 2.45
CA ARG A 116 2.24 12.75 3.33
C ARG A 116 1.45 12.51 4.63
N GLY A 117 1.53 11.27 5.16
CA GLY A 117 0.85 10.87 6.41
C GLY A 117 -0.69 10.82 6.32
N LEU A 118 -1.27 10.96 5.12
CA LEU A 118 -2.72 10.84 4.90
C LEU A 118 -3.14 9.37 4.75
N SER A 119 -4.45 9.11 4.64
CA SER A 119 -4.94 7.74 4.41
C SER A 119 -4.36 7.15 3.12
N PRO A 120 -4.11 5.82 3.04
CA PRO A 120 -3.78 5.17 1.77
C PRO A 120 -4.78 5.47 0.65
N ASN A 121 -6.05 5.65 0.98
CA ASN A 121 -7.12 5.97 0.02
C ASN A 121 -7.05 7.41 -0.54
N HIS A 122 -6.11 8.26 -0.06
CA HIS A 122 -5.92 9.64 -0.54
C HIS A 122 -4.84 9.77 -1.62
N ALA A 123 -4.20 8.67 -2.01
CA ALA A 123 -3.20 8.63 -3.07
C ALA A 123 -3.71 7.76 -4.23
N LEU A 124 -3.87 8.37 -5.40
CA LEU A 124 -4.31 7.65 -6.58
C LEU A 124 -3.15 6.88 -7.21
N VAL A 125 -3.39 5.61 -7.56
CA VAL A 125 -2.44 4.78 -8.30
C VAL A 125 -2.88 4.67 -9.77
N LEU A 126 -1.93 4.95 -10.66
CA LEU A 126 -2.09 4.80 -12.11
C LEU A 126 -1.04 3.83 -12.66
N ILE A 127 -1.37 3.13 -13.74
CA ILE A 127 -0.45 2.36 -14.56
C ILE A 127 -0.52 2.92 -15.99
N ASP A 128 0.61 3.42 -16.51
CA ASP A 128 0.66 4.12 -17.80
C ASP A 128 -0.45 5.19 -17.96
N GLY A 129 -0.75 5.92 -16.85
CA GLY A 129 -1.76 6.98 -16.80
C GLY A 129 -3.22 6.50 -16.64
N LYS A 130 -3.48 5.20 -16.56
CA LYS A 130 -4.83 4.62 -16.37
C LYS A 130 -5.00 4.13 -14.93
N ARG A 131 -6.19 4.38 -14.34
CA ARG A 131 -6.50 4.08 -12.93
C ARG A 131 -6.40 2.58 -12.64
N ARG A 132 -5.67 2.22 -11.58
CA ARG A 132 -5.65 0.88 -11.00
C ARG A 132 -6.87 0.70 -10.07
N HIS A 133 -7.49 -0.48 -10.08
CA HIS A 133 -8.56 -0.83 -9.13
C HIS A 133 -8.02 -0.95 -7.70
N THR A 134 -8.93 -0.87 -6.72
CA THR A 134 -8.65 -1.02 -5.29
C THR A 134 -8.68 -2.48 -4.87
N THR A 135 -8.07 -2.80 -3.71
CA THR A 135 -8.19 -4.14 -3.11
C THR A 135 -9.57 -4.38 -2.50
N GLY A 136 -9.98 -5.64 -2.42
CA GLY A 136 -11.14 -6.10 -1.65
C GLY A 136 -10.91 -6.05 -0.13
N ASN A 137 -9.66 -6.04 0.32
CA ASN A 137 -9.31 -6.03 1.74
C ASN A 137 -9.45 -4.63 2.34
N LEU A 138 -10.17 -4.53 3.46
CA LEU A 138 -10.30 -3.30 4.25
C LEU A 138 -9.58 -3.45 5.59
N ALA A 139 -8.59 -2.61 5.86
CA ALA A 139 -7.93 -2.57 7.16
C ALA A 139 -8.87 -1.98 8.22
N VAL A 140 -9.44 -2.82 9.07
CA VAL A 140 -10.46 -2.41 10.06
C VAL A 140 -9.91 -2.16 11.46
N LEU A 141 -8.81 -2.80 11.86
CA LEU A 141 -8.22 -2.60 13.17
C LEU A 141 -7.75 -1.16 13.39
N GLY A 142 -7.99 -0.66 14.58
CA GLY A 142 -7.54 0.68 15.01
C GLY A 142 -6.03 0.83 14.91
N GLY A 143 -5.58 1.81 14.14
CA GLY A 143 -4.18 2.09 13.89
C GLY A 143 -3.98 3.10 12.78
N PRO A 144 -2.72 3.42 12.45
CA PRO A 144 -2.42 4.45 11.47
C PRO A 144 -2.94 4.15 10.05
N TYR A 145 -3.25 2.90 9.72
CA TYR A 145 -3.74 2.48 8.40
C TYR A 145 -5.21 2.08 8.39
N GLN A 146 -5.95 2.31 9.50
CA GLN A 146 -7.38 2.00 9.57
C GLN A 146 -8.15 2.68 8.42
N GLY A 147 -9.01 1.91 7.75
CA GLY A 147 -9.74 2.33 6.56
C GLY A 147 -8.98 2.15 5.23
N ALA A 148 -7.75 1.63 5.25
CA ALA A 148 -7.02 1.38 4.02
C ALA A 148 -7.72 0.32 3.15
N ALA A 149 -8.02 0.70 1.91
CA ALA A 149 -8.55 -0.15 0.84
C ALA A 149 -8.03 0.35 -0.53
N GLY A 150 -6.80 0.86 -0.57
CA GLY A 150 -6.17 1.36 -1.79
C GLY A 150 -5.77 0.24 -2.74
N ALA A 151 -5.12 0.57 -3.86
CA ALA A 151 -4.60 -0.43 -4.79
C ALA A 151 -3.46 -1.25 -4.16
N ASP A 152 -3.50 -2.60 -4.26
CA ASP A 152 -2.38 -3.44 -3.84
C ASP A 152 -1.28 -3.43 -4.91
N LEU A 153 -0.16 -2.79 -4.57
CA LEU A 153 1.01 -2.68 -5.46
C LEU A 153 1.86 -3.96 -5.51
N ASN A 154 1.60 -4.94 -4.64
CA ASN A 154 2.30 -6.23 -4.66
C ASN A 154 2.10 -7.00 -5.97
N PHE A 155 0.96 -6.76 -6.64
CA PHE A 155 0.62 -7.37 -7.92
C PHE A 155 1.22 -6.67 -9.14
N ILE A 156 2.22 -5.78 -8.94
CA ILE A 156 2.96 -5.11 -10.00
C ILE A 156 4.45 -5.45 -9.87
N PRO A 157 5.00 -6.33 -10.74
CA PRO A 157 6.40 -6.73 -10.62
C PRO A 157 7.35 -5.56 -10.85
N VAL A 158 8.31 -5.35 -9.96
CA VAL A 158 9.31 -4.25 -10.08
C VAL A 158 10.08 -4.31 -11.41
N SER A 159 10.33 -5.50 -11.94
CA SER A 159 11.05 -5.67 -13.21
C SER A 159 10.24 -5.29 -14.45
N ALA A 160 8.89 -5.21 -14.35
CA ALA A 160 8.03 -4.67 -15.40
C ALA A 160 8.07 -3.15 -15.50
N ILE A 161 8.64 -2.47 -14.49
CA ILE A 161 8.58 -1.01 -14.35
C ILE A 161 9.79 -0.36 -15.02
N GLU A 162 9.54 0.65 -15.82
CA GLU A 162 10.56 1.56 -16.36
C GLU A 162 10.91 2.65 -15.36
N ARG A 163 9.87 3.33 -14.85
CA ARG A 163 9.98 4.34 -13.78
C ARG A 163 8.65 4.52 -13.03
N ILE A 164 8.72 5.18 -11.90
CA ILE A 164 7.53 5.64 -11.17
C ILE A 164 7.60 7.16 -11.06
N GLU A 165 6.50 7.81 -11.33
CA GLU A 165 6.31 9.26 -11.18
C GLU A 165 5.39 9.50 -9.99
N VAL A 166 5.91 10.11 -8.91
CA VAL A 166 5.16 10.45 -7.70
C VAL A 166 4.85 11.95 -7.75
N LEU A 167 3.64 12.28 -8.15
CA LEU A 167 3.14 13.65 -8.09
C LEU A 167 2.71 13.96 -6.65
N GLN A 168 3.39 14.89 -6.02
CA GLN A 168 3.18 15.29 -4.64
C GLN A 168 2.33 16.56 -4.56
N ASP A 169 1.14 16.54 -5.17
CA ASP A 169 0.19 17.66 -5.19
C ASP A 169 -1.23 17.17 -5.39
N GLY A 170 -2.23 17.97 -4.99
CA GLY A 170 -3.62 17.68 -5.27
C GLY A 170 -3.87 17.66 -6.79
N ALA A 171 -4.47 16.58 -7.30
CA ALA A 171 -4.63 16.36 -8.73
C ALA A 171 -6.02 15.83 -9.12
N ALA A 172 -7.03 16.01 -8.25
CA ALA A 172 -8.38 15.52 -8.50
C ALA A 172 -9.03 16.16 -9.75
N ALA A 173 -8.67 17.39 -10.10
CA ALA A 173 -9.16 18.04 -11.32
C ALA A 173 -8.66 17.38 -12.61
N GLN A 174 -7.52 16.69 -12.56
CA GLN A 174 -6.91 16.00 -13.71
C GLN A 174 -7.23 14.51 -13.75
N TYR A 175 -7.30 13.84 -12.58
CA TYR A 175 -7.38 12.39 -12.45
C TYR A 175 -8.61 11.88 -11.69
N GLY A 176 -9.46 12.78 -11.16
CA GLY A 176 -10.68 12.44 -10.43
C GLY A 176 -10.47 12.14 -8.95
N THR A 177 -11.44 11.50 -8.34
CA THR A 177 -11.46 11.13 -6.91
C THR A 177 -10.17 10.44 -6.47
N ASP A 178 -9.83 10.55 -5.18
CA ASP A 178 -8.70 9.94 -4.46
C ASP A 178 -7.35 10.67 -4.61
N ALA A 179 -7.16 11.53 -5.63
CA ALA A 179 -5.92 12.28 -5.83
C ALA A 179 -5.81 13.51 -4.91
N ILE A 180 -6.00 13.33 -3.58
CA ILE A 180 -5.91 14.39 -2.55
C ILE A 180 -4.46 14.61 -2.12
N ALA A 181 -3.75 13.53 -1.74
CA ALA A 181 -2.36 13.60 -1.30
C ALA A 181 -1.39 13.69 -2.48
N GLY A 182 -1.78 13.09 -3.60
CA GLY A 182 -0.99 12.99 -4.82
C GLY A 182 -1.37 11.81 -5.69
N VAL A 183 -0.49 11.53 -6.66
CA VAL A 183 -0.65 10.43 -7.63
C VAL A 183 0.65 9.64 -7.71
N VAL A 184 0.55 8.32 -7.71
CA VAL A 184 1.65 7.38 -8.00
C VAL A 184 1.38 6.78 -9.37
N ASN A 185 2.08 7.24 -10.40
CA ASN A 185 1.94 6.75 -11.76
C ASN A 185 3.10 5.81 -12.10
N ILE A 186 2.79 4.56 -12.37
CA ILE A 186 3.73 3.49 -12.67
C ILE A 186 3.82 3.36 -14.20
N ILE A 187 4.98 3.68 -14.75
CA ILE A 187 5.25 3.59 -16.18
C ILE A 187 5.89 2.23 -16.48
N LEU A 188 5.24 1.44 -17.31
CA LEU A 188 5.69 0.09 -17.68
C LEU A 188 6.74 0.13 -18.77
N ARG A 189 7.60 -0.90 -18.80
CA ARG A 189 8.63 -1.07 -19.84
C ARG A 189 8.02 -1.28 -21.21
N LYS A 190 8.60 -0.58 -22.18
CA LYS A 190 8.25 -0.66 -23.62
C LYS A 190 9.42 -1.18 -24.47
N SER A 191 10.40 -1.81 -23.81
CA SER A 191 11.60 -2.32 -24.50
C SER A 191 11.24 -3.38 -25.55
N PRO A 192 11.63 -3.20 -26.82
CA PRO A 192 11.37 -4.15 -27.89
C PRO A 192 12.39 -5.28 -27.96
N SER A 193 13.40 -5.29 -27.09
CA SER A 193 14.46 -6.32 -27.07
C SER A 193 15.15 -6.37 -25.72
N GLY A 194 15.97 -7.41 -25.52
CA GLY A 194 16.71 -7.63 -24.30
C GLY A 194 15.82 -8.12 -23.16
N GLY A 195 16.45 -8.44 -22.05
CA GLY A 195 15.75 -8.94 -20.88
C GLY A 195 16.67 -9.17 -19.69
N ALA A 196 16.08 -9.67 -18.59
CA ALA A 196 16.84 -10.05 -17.42
C ALA A 196 16.17 -11.21 -16.68
N LEU A 197 17.02 -12.07 -16.11
CA LEU A 197 16.66 -13.07 -15.10
C LEU A 197 17.29 -12.66 -13.79
N ALA A 198 16.51 -12.65 -12.71
CA ALA A 198 17.03 -12.36 -11.37
C ALA A 198 16.59 -13.42 -10.38
N VAL A 199 17.52 -13.87 -9.55
CA VAL A 199 17.25 -14.71 -8.39
C VAL A 199 17.83 -14.04 -7.15
N GLY A 200 17.05 -13.98 -6.09
CA GLY A 200 17.46 -13.34 -4.84
C GLY A 200 16.94 -14.09 -3.62
N GLY A 201 17.56 -13.81 -2.49
CA GLY A 201 17.10 -14.30 -1.19
C GLY A 201 17.73 -13.53 -0.05
N GLY A 202 17.08 -13.59 1.11
CA GLY A 202 17.53 -12.92 2.32
C GLY A 202 16.72 -13.36 3.54
N GLY A 203 17.05 -12.77 4.70
CA GLY A 203 16.35 -13.05 5.96
C GLY A 203 16.76 -12.06 7.05
N TYR A 204 16.00 -12.05 8.14
CA TYR A 204 16.31 -11.20 9.30
C TYR A 204 17.47 -11.78 10.12
N VAL A 205 18.30 -10.90 10.68
CA VAL A 205 19.48 -11.26 11.51
C VAL A 205 19.08 -12.13 12.71
N ASP A 206 17.96 -11.77 13.35
CA ASP A 206 17.45 -12.48 14.55
C ASP A 206 16.47 -13.62 14.18
N GLY A 207 16.54 -14.09 12.94
CA GLY A 207 15.79 -15.23 12.44
C GLY A 207 14.38 -14.89 11.95
N GLY A 208 13.83 -15.78 11.13
CA GLY A 208 12.57 -15.62 10.42
C GLY A 208 12.65 -14.63 9.27
N GLY A 209 11.54 -14.50 8.54
CA GLY A 209 11.47 -13.62 7.38
C GLY A 209 12.32 -14.08 6.19
N ASP A 210 12.69 -15.36 6.13
CA ASP A 210 13.42 -15.91 5.00
C ASP A 210 12.65 -15.67 3.71
N THR A 211 13.28 -14.98 2.77
CA THR A 211 12.64 -14.57 1.52
C THR A 211 13.43 -15.12 0.34
N GLY A 212 12.73 -15.69 -0.62
CA GLY A 212 13.29 -16.08 -1.90
C GLY A 212 12.47 -15.48 -3.05
N ASN A 213 13.12 -15.01 -4.10
CA ASN A 213 12.44 -14.51 -5.28
C ASN A 213 13.14 -14.91 -6.57
N LEU A 214 12.32 -15.11 -7.61
CA LEU A 214 12.75 -15.33 -9.00
C LEU A 214 11.96 -14.40 -9.90
N THR A 215 12.64 -13.67 -10.77
CA THR A 215 12.02 -12.73 -11.69
C THR A 215 12.60 -12.91 -13.10
N ALA A 216 11.72 -12.88 -14.10
CA ALA A 216 12.08 -12.88 -15.51
C ALA A 216 11.37 -11.73 -16.23
N ASN A 217 12.10 -10.96 -17.04
CA ASN A 217 11.55 -9.92 -17.91
C ASN A 217 12.18 -10.05 -19.30
N GLY A 218 11.39 -9.86 -20.35
CA GLY A 218 11.89 -9.88 -21.74
C GLY A 218 11.06 -9.00 -22.64
N GLY A 219 11.74 -8.31 -23.57
CA GLY A 219 11.16 -7.46 -24.59
C GLY A 219 11.26 -8.11 -25.97
N PHE A 220 10.22 -7.92 -26.80
CA PHE A 220 10.10 -8.48 -28.15
C PHE A 220 9.63 -7.38 -29.09
N GLY A 221 10.43 -7.09 -30.12
CA GLY A 221 10.06 -6.21 -31.23
C GLY A 221 9.14 -6.93 -32.22
N MET A 222 8.09 -6.25 -32.66
CA MET A 222 7.09 -6.80 -33.57
C MET A 222 7.04 -6.04 -34.92
N GLY A 223 8.13 -5.30 -35.23
CA GLY A 223 8.26 -4.46 -36.43
C GLY A 223 7.75 -3.04 -36.18
N GLY A 224 8.34 -2.05 -36.89
CA GLY A 224 8.05 -0.63 -36.66
C GLY A 224 8.37 -0.20 -35.26
N SER A 225 7.46 0.52 -34.60
CA SER A 225 7.52 0.85 -33.18
C SER A 225 6.72 -0.11 -32.29
N SER A 226 6.25 -1.23 -32.85
CA SER A 226 5.47 -2.26 -32.12
C SER A 226 6.36 -3.08 -31.20
N TYR A 227 5.87 -3.33 -30.01
CA TYR A 227 6.60 -4.05 -28.96
C TYR A 227 5.67 -4.93 -28.12
N LEU A 228 6.25 -5.94 -27.50
CA LEU A 228 5.65 -6.71 -26.43
C LEU A 228 6.70 -6.90 -25.32
N ASN A 229 6.40 -6.51 -24.09
CA ASN A 229 7.23 -6.76 -22.91
C ASN A 229 6.48 -7.70 -21.97
N LEU A 230 7.14 -8.78 -21.54
CA LEU A 230 6.58 -9.80 -20.66
C LEU A 230 7.39 -9.87 -19.37
N THR A 231 6.70 -10.02 -18.26
CA THR A 231 7.33 -10.20 -16.95
C THR A 231 6.64 -11.31 -16.17
N ALA A 232 7.43 -12.11 -15.46
CA ALA A 232 6.95 -13.07 -14.48
C ALA A 232 7.81 -12.96 -13.22
N GLU A 233 7.17 -13.01 -12.05
CA GLU A 233 7.81 -12.99 -10.76
C GLU A 233 7.17 -14.03 -9.84
N THR A 234 8.00 -14.74 -9.05
CA THR A 234 7.52 -15.52 -7.91
C THR A 234 8.33 -15.15 -6.69
N ARG A 235 7.65 -15.05 -5.55
CA ARG A 235 8.22 -14.67 -4.26
C ARG A 235 7.65 -15.56 -3.17
N ALA A 236 8.50 -15.99 -2.24
CA ALA A 236 8.10 -16.66 -1.03
C ALA A 236 8.77 -15.95 0.16
N HIS A 237 8.00 -15.67 1.19
CA HIS A 237 8.45 -15.06 2.43
C HIS A 237 7.96 -15.90 3.59
N ASP A 238 8.84 -16.21 4.54
CA ASP A 238 8.46 -16.92 5.77
C ASP A 238 8.17 -15.91 6.89
N ARG A 239 7.42 -16.38 7.91
CA ARG A 239 7.06 -15.54 9.05
C ARG A 239 8.28 -15.13 9.88
N SER A 240 8.14 -14.02 10.59
CA SER A 240 8.98 -13.69 11.74
C SER A 240 8.18 -13.77 13.04
N ASP A 241 8.88 -13.82 14.19
CA ASP A 241 8.26 -13.76 15.52
C ASP A 241 9.06 -12.80 16.40
N ARG A 242 8.38 -11.78 16.93
CA ARG A 242 8.95 -10.71 17.77
C ARG A 242 8.10 -10.47 19.02
N GLY A 243 7.26 -11.47 19.37
CA GLY A 243 6.35 -11.40 20.51
C GLY A 243 7.05 -11.49 21.87
N GLY A 244 6.40 -10.91 22.88
CA GLY A 244 6.73 -11.11 24.28
C GLY A 244 5.96 -12.28 24.90
N ILE A 245 6.10 -12.41 26.21
CA ILE A 245 5.39 -13.45 26.97
C ILE A 245 3.91 -13.06 27.12
N ASP A 246 3.03 -13.97 26.78
CA ASP A 246 1.61 -13.86 27.06
C ASP A 246 1.34 -14.06 28.58
N PRO A 247 0.76 -13.10 29.29
CA PRO A 247 0.55 -13.22 30.73
C PRO A 247 -0.36 -14.39 31.13
N ARG A 248 -1.23 -14.83 30.22
CA ARG A 248 -2.14 -15.95 30.46
C ARG A 248 -1.42 -17.29 30.57
N VAL A 249 -0.29 -17.48 29.85
CA VAL A 249 0.44 -18.75 29.87
C VAL A 249 1.36 -18.90 31.08
N VAL A 250 1.74 -17.78 31.71
CA VAL A 250 2.60 -17.78 32.94
C VAL A 250 1.82 -17.50 34.23
N SER A 251 0.53 -17.23 34.15
CA SER A 251 -0.33 -17.06 35.34
C SER A 251 -0.31 -18.32 36.19
N ALA A 252 -0.01 -18.20 37.50
CA ALA A 252 0.08 -19.34 38.40
C ALA A 252 -1.21 -20.17 38.45
N SER A 253 -2.39 -19.53 38.37
CA SER A 253 -3.68 -20.18 38.32
C SER A 253 -3.87 -20.97 37.03
N ASN A 254 -3.50 -20.40 35.88
CA ASN A 254 -3.63 -21.10 34.60
C ASN A 254 -2.64 -22.24 34.46
N VAL A 255 -1.39 -22.08 34.87
CA VAL A 255 -0.39 -23.15 34.88
C VAL A 255 -0.83 -24.31 35.80
N ALA A 256 -1.42 -24.02 36.97
CA ALA A 256 -1.92 -25.05 37.85
C ALA A 256 -3.12 -25.80 37.27
N SER A 257 -4.01 -25.14 36.53
CA SER A 257 -5.21 -25.73 35.92
C SER A 257 -4.98 -26.37 34.55
N MET A 258 -3.95 -25.92 33.82
CA MET A 258 -3.60 -26.31 32.45
C MET A 258 -2.07 -26.55 32.32
N PRO A 259 -1.52 -27.54 33.05
CA PRO A 259 -0.05 -27.76 33.10
C PRO A 259 0.53 -28.20 31.75
N SER A 260 -0.28 -28.73 30.84
CA SER A 260 0.15 -29.13 29.50
C SER A 260 0.75 -27.99 28.66
N MET A 261 0.39 -26.72 28.97
CA MET A 261 1.03 -25.59 28.32
C MET A 261 2.54 -25.53 28.49
N LEU A 262 3.08 -26.09 29.60
CA LEU A 262 4.53 -26.15 29.89
C LEU A 262 5.29 -27.01 28.88
N ASP A 263 4.61 -27.97 28.25
CA ASP A 263 5.18 -28.92 27.30
C ASP A 263 5.14 -28.40 25.86
N VAL A 264 4.49 -27.27 25.61
CA VAL A 264 4.43 -26.63 24.28
C VAL A 264 5.84 -26.14 23.86
N PRO A 265 6.33 -26.56 22.68
CA PRO A 265 7.62 -26.11 22.20
C PRO A 265 7.70 -24.56 22.14
N GLY A 266 8.76 -24.01 22.73
CA GLY A 266 8.93 -22.54 22.77
C GLY A 266 8.37 -21.87 24.01
N TYR A 267 7.74 -22.61 24.93
CA TYR A 267 7.25 -22.04 26.20
C TYR A 267 8.35 -21.22 26.90
N PRO A 268 8.05 -19.98 27.41
CA PRO A 268 6.74 -19.35 27.52
C PRO A 268 6.35 -18.46 26.32
N TYR A 269 7.10 -18.46 25.21
CA TYR A 269 6.90 -17.66 24.00
C TYR A 269 6.03 -18.40 22.96
N ILE A 270 4.86 -18.90 23.40
CA ILE A 270 3.98 -19.75 22.57
C ILE A 270 2.86 -18.98 21.86
N ASN A 271 2.75 -17.67 22.08
CA ASN A 271 1.81 -16.79 21.37
C ASN A 271 2.56 -16.06 20.23
N HIS A 272 2.35 -16.52 19.00
CA HIS A 272 3.11 -16.12 17.81
C HIS A 272 2.49 -14.95 17.03
N VAL A 273 1.57 -14.17 17.62
CA VAL A 273 0.78 -13.13 16.92
C VAL A 273 1.61 -11.92 16.43
N GLN A 274 2.85 -11.75 16.91
CA GLN A 274 3.67 -10.57 16.59
C GLN A 274 4.80 -10.90 15.61
N GLY A 275 4.73 -10.40 14.40
CA GLY A 275 5.72 -10.57 13.34
C GLY A 275 5.14 -10.43 11.94
N ASP A 276 5.99 -10.66 10.94
CA ASP A 276 5.55 -10.67 9.56
C ASP A 276 4.74 -11.92 9.24
N ALA A 277 3.76 -11.75 8.36
CA ALA A 277 2.99 -12.86 7.80
C ALA A 277 3.85 -13.69 6.82
N LYS A 278 3.57 -14.99 6.77
CA LYS A 278 4.09 -15.85 5.70
C LYS A 278 3.27 -15.67 4.45
N TYR A 279 3.95 -15.58 3.27
CA TYR A 279 3.23 -15.57 2.01
C TYR A 279 4.01 -16.21 0.86
N THR A 280 3.28 -16.62 -0.16
CA THR A 280 3.76 -16.90 -1.50
C THR A 280 2.98 -16.05 -2.50
N LEU A 281 3.68 -15.46 -3.46
CA LEU A 281 3.11 -14.60 -4.50
C LEU A 281 3.69 -15.01 -5.86
N THR A 282 2.84 -15.14 -6.87
CA THR A 282 3.23 -15.31 -8.25
C THR A 282 2.49 -14.28 -9.09
N VAL A 283 3.22 -13.48 -9.86
CA VAL A 283 2.67 -12.43 -10.70
C VAL A 283 3.20 -12.57 -12.12
N ALA A 284 2.30 -12.40 -13.09
CA ALA A 284 2.63 -12.22 -14.49
C ALA A 284 2.13 -10.86 -14.97
N SER A 285 2.90 -10.18 -15.81
CA SER A 285 2.47 -8.93 -16.44
C SER A 285 2.92 -8.86 -17.89
N TYR A 286 2.16 -8.11 -18.68
CA TYR A 286 2.47 -7.79 -20.05
C TYR A 286 2.24 -6.31 -20.34
N ASN A 287 3.00 -5.78 -21.33
CA ASN A 287 2.79 -4.47 -21.91
C ASN A 287 3.10 -4.53 -23.39
N GLY A 288 2.11 -4.26 -24.25
CA GLY A 288 2.22 -4.30 -25.69
C GLY A 288 1.69 -3.05 -26.36
N GLY A 289 2.37 -2.62 -27.43
CA GLY A 289 1.96 -1.57 -28.35
C GLY A 289 2.10 -2.05 -29.78
N PHE A 290 1.07 -1.87 -30.60
CA PHE A 290 1.01 -2.34 -31.98
C PHE A 290 0.56 -1.22 -32.90
N ASP A 291 1.41 -0.83 -33.85
CA ASP A 291 1.07 0.18 -34.83
C ASP A 291 0.04 -0.38 -35.81
N LEU A 292 -1.16 0.21 -35.79
CA LEU A 292 -2.23 -0.13 -36.73
C LEU A 292 -2.06 0.63 -38.05
N THR A 293 -1.60 1.88 -37.94
CA THR A 293 -1.23 2.79 -39.03
C THR A 293 -0.08 3.67 -38.56
N ASP A 294 0.47 4.49 -39.44
CA ASP A 294 1.52 5.48 -39.09
C ASP A 294 1.07 6.49 -38.03
N SER A 295 -0.24 6.66 -37.83
CA SER A 295 -0.81 7.64 -36.90
C SER A 295 -1.66 7.04 -35.79
N THR A 296 -1.84 5.72 -35.76
CA THR A 296 -2.73 5.05 -34.82
C THR A 296 -2.08 3.80 -34.26
N GLN A 297 -2.06 3.70 -32.92
CA GLN A 297 -1.51 2.58 -32.17
C GLN A 297 -2.58 1.93 -31.30
N PHE A 298 -2.69 0.63 -31.38
CA PHE A 298 -3.36 -0.20 -30.38
C PHE A 298 -2.36 -0.48 -29.25
N TYR A 299 -2.82 -0.44 -28.02
CA TYR A 299 -2.02 -0.86 -26.87
C TYR A 299 -2.83 -1.68 -25.88
N SER A 300 -2.13 -2.55 -25.18
CA SER A 300 -2.72 -3.29 -24.07
C SER A 300 -1.66 -3.62 -23.04
N PHE A 301 -2.04 -3.54 -21.76
CA PHE A 301 -1.20 -3.98 -20.65
C PHE A 301 -2.06 -4.57 -19.55
N GLY A 302 -1.44 -5.42 -18.72
CA GLY A 302 -2.17 -6.06 -17.63
C GLY A 302 -1.26 -6.83 -16.68
N THR A 303 -1.88 -7.22 -15.57
CA THR A 303 -1.29 -8.06 -14.53
C THR A 303 -2.26 -9.15 -14.13
N TYR A 304 -1.73 -10.31 -13.77
CA TYR A 304 -2.43 -11.36 -13.03
C TYR A 304 -1.50 -11.83 -11.91
N GLY A 305 -2.03 -11.93 -10.72
CA GLY A 305 -1.28 -12.42 -9.57
C GLY A 305 -2.10 -13.35 -8.70
N HIS A 306 -1.42 -14.32 -8.12
CA HIS A 306 -1.97 -15.26 -7.13
C HIS A 306 -1.11 -15.19 -5.87
N LYS A 307 -1.75 -14.89 -4.73
CA LYS A 307 -1.10 -14.77 -3.43
C LYS A 307 -1.78 -15.69 -2.42
N HIS A 308 -0.98 -16.36 -1.63
CA HIS A 308 -1.42 -17.14 -0.48
C HIS A 308 -0.65 -16.63 0.73
N ALA A 309 -1.36 -16.08 1.71
CA ALA A 309 -0.77 -15.47 2.90
C ALA A 309 -1.39 -16.01 4.18
N GLN A 310 -0.57 -16.11 5.23
CA GLN A 310 -0.97 -16.67 6.54
C GLN A 310 -0.33 -15.85 7.66
N ALA A 311 -1.12 -15.49 8.67
CA ALA A 311 -0.66 -14.84 9.89
C ALA A 311 -1.19 -15.57 11.13
N PHE A 312 -0.35 -15.66 12.17
CA PHE A 312 -0.80 -16.19 13.45
C PHE A 312 -1.67 -15.19 14.18
N GLU A 313 -2.69 -15.73 14.81
CA GLU A 313 -3.52 -15.04 15.77
C GLU A 313 -3.16 -15.42 17.20
N ASN A 314 -3.77 -14.73 18.18
CA ASN A 314 -3.46 -14.95 19.57
C ASN A 314 -3.68 -16.41 20.01
N TYR A 315 -2.73 -16.94 20.79
CA TYR A 315 -2.83 -18.26 21.38
C TYR A 315 -4.13 -18.47 22.17
N ARG A 316 -4.77 -19.60 21.96
CA ARG A 316 -5.94 -20.10 22.70
C ARG A 316 -5.49 -21.14 23.71
N THR A 317 -5.79 -20.91 24.99
CA THR A 317 -5.43 -21.81 26.09
C THR A 317 -6.19 -23.15 26.01
N PRO A 318 -5.66 -24.26 26.59
CA PRO A 318 -6.23 -25.60 26.49
C PRO A 318 -7.70 -25.72 26.86
N ASN A 319 -8.19 -24.88 27.76
CA ASN A 319 -9.59 -24.90 28.23
C ASN A 319 -10.64 -24.51 27.18
N ARG A 320 -10.22 -24.04 25.96
CA ARG A 320 -11.18 -23.71 24.93
C ARG A 320 -11.82 -24.92 24.30
N ILE A 321 -11.03 -25.88 23.83
CA ILE A 321 -11.48 -27.15 23.26
C ILE A 321 -10.50 -28.26 23.72
N PRO A 322 -10.52 -28.66 25.01
CA PRO A 322 -9.45 -29.49 25.57
C PRO A 322 -9.35 -30.88 24.94
N ALA A 323 -10.47 -31.41 24.43
CA ALA A 323 -10.48 -32.73 23.77
C ALA A 323 -9.78 -32.68 22.37
N LEU A 324 -9.77 -31.55 21.71
CA LEU A 324 -9.13 -31.37 20.39
C LEU A 324 -7.71 -30.81 20.53
N TYR A 325 -7.55 -29.85 21.44
CA TYR A 325 -6.30 -29.11 21.66
C TYR A 325 -5.89 -29.17 23.14
N PRO A 326 -5.36 -30.32 23.63
CA PRO A 326 -5.00 -30.47 25.03
C PRO A 326 -3.91 -29.51 25.50
N ASP A 327 -3.08 -29.02 24.57
CA ASP A 327 -1.98 -28.12 24.84
C ASP A 327 -2.29 -26.68 24.39
N GLY A 328 -3.55 -26.39 23.99
CA GLY A 328 -3.96 -25.15 23.37
C GLY A 328 -3.56 -25.05 21.88
N PHE A 329 -3.81 -23.90 21.25
CA PHE A 329 -3.55 -23.70 19.81
C PHE A 329 -3.35 -22.23 19.43
N ASN A 330 -2.62 -21.99 18.33
CA ASN A 330 -2.50 -20.69 17.70
C ASN A 330 -3.30 -20.73 16.39
N PRO A 331 -4.52 -20.18 16.33
CA PRO A 331 -5.24 -20.09 15.07
C PRO A 331 -4.49 -19.17 14.11
N GLN A 332 -4.70 -19.37 12.82
CA GLN A 332 -4.13 -18.54 11.79
C GLN A 332 -5.24 -17.97 10.90
N GLU A 333 -5.10 -16.72 10.51
CA GLU A 333 -5.83 -16.15 9.38
C GLU A 333 -5.07 -16.44 8.11
N GLU A 334 -5.79 -16.87 7.09
CA GLU A 334 -5.25 -17.19 5.77
C GLU A 334 -6.05 -16.45 4.71
N THR A 335 -5.35 -15.84 3.75
CA THR A 335 -5.96 -15.32 2.52
C THR A 335 -5.41 -16.04 1.31
N VAL A 336 -6.32 -16.38 0.39
CA VAL A 336 -6.00 -16.79 -0.97
C VAL A 336 -6.57 -15.73 -1.89
N GLU A 337 -5.71 -15.01 -2.57
CA GLU A 337 -6.03 -13.78 -3.32
C GLU A 337 -5.65 -13.95 -4.79
N ASP A 338 -6.60 -13.67 -5.67
CA ASP A 338 -6.42 -13.61 -7.12
C ASP A 338 -6.72 -12.18 -7.59
N ASP A 339 -5.67 -11.48 -8.02
CA ASP A 339 -5.76 -10.12 -8.56
C ASP A 339 -5.55 -10.14 -10.07
N PHE A 340 -6.47 -9.51 -10.79
CA PHE A 340 -6.42 -9.37 -12.25
C PHE A 340 -6.67 -7.93 -12.65
N ALA A 341 -5.88 -7.41 -13.59
CA ALA A 341 -6.18 -6.16 -14.27
C ALA A 341 -5.72 -6.20 -15.72
N SER A 342 -6.53 -5.63 -16.60
CA SER A 342 -6.18 -5.44 -18.01
C SER A 342 -6.73 -4.11 -18.51
N THR A 343 -5.91 -3.42 -19.28
CA THR A 343 -6.27 -2.21 -20.02
C THR A 343 -6.07 -2.49 -21.50
N VAL A 344 -7.05 -2.10 -22.30
CA VAL A 344 -6.95 -2.05 -23.75
C VAL A 344 -7.26 -0.65 -24.23
N GLY A 345 -6.58 -0.20 -25.26
CA GLY A 345 -6.81 1.14 -25.79
C GLY A 345 -6.32 1.32 -27.22
N VAL A 346 -6.82 2.35 -27.85
CA VAL A 346 -6.37 2.82 -29.16
C VAL A 346 -6.14 4.32 -29.03
N LYS A 347 -4.98 4.76 -29.46
CA LYS A 347 -4.59 6.17 -29.46
C LYS A 347 -4.00 6.58 -30.79
N GLY A 348 -4.08 7.86 -31.08
CA GLY A 348 -3.53 8.35 -32.33
C GLY A 348 -3.74 9.82 -32.56
N LYS A 349 -3.56 10.23 -33.82
CA LYS A 349 -3.86 11.59 -34.30
C LYS A 349 -4.97 11.55 -35.32
N MET A 350 -5.94 12.46 -35.20
CA MET A 350 -6.95 12.69 -36.23
C MET A 350 -6.90 14.13 -36.71
N PHE A 351 -7.24 14.34 -37.98
CA PHE A 351 -7.14 15.66 -38.64
C PHE A 351 -5.80 16.37 -38.43
N GLU A 352 -4.72 15.56 -38.35
CA GLU A 352 -3.30 15.96 -38.16
C GLU A 352 -2.97 16.71 -36.86
N GLN A 353 -3.96 17.28 -36.17
CA GLN A 353 -3.79 18.19 -35.01
C GLN A 353 -4.38 17.69 -33.70
N TRP A 354 -5.35 16.77 -33.76
CA TRP A 354 -6.01 16.25 -32.55
C TRP A 354 -5.36 14.94 -32.13
N GLY A 355 -4.72 14.96 -30.97
CA GLY A 355 -4.38 13.74 -30.25
C GLY A 355 -5.62 13.15 -29.60
N TRP A 356 -5.79 11.83 -29.61
CA TRP A 356 -6.86 11.14 -28.93
C TRP A 356 -6.41 9.79 -28.34
N ASP A 357 -7.06 9.39 -27.25
CA ASP A 357 -6.84 8.10 -26.57
C ASP A 357 -8.21 7.59 -26.07
N LEU A 358 -8.65 6.47 -26.58
CA LEU A 358 -9.81 5.75 -26.07
C LEU A 358 -9.36 4.44 -25.43
N SER A 359 -9.69 4.26 -24.16
CA SER A 359 -9.28 3.07 -23.42
C SER A 359 -10.36 2.53 -22.50
N SER A 360 -10.27 1.25 -22.23
CA SER A 360 -11.11 0.55 -21.26
C SER A 360 -10.22 -0.32 -20.36
N SER A 361 -10.38 -0.17 -19.06
CA SER A 361 -9.64 -0.89 -18.01
C SER A 361 -10.61 -1.68 -17.16
N TYR A 362 -10.33 -2.95 -16.94
CA TYR A 362 -11.05 -3.79 -15.98
C TYR A 362 -10.05 -4.34 -14.97
N GLY A 363 -10.41 -4.26 -13.69
CA GLY A 363 -9.66 -4.88 -12.60
C GLY A 363 -10.58 -5.56 -11.61
N ARG A 364 -10.09 -6.64 -11.01
CA ARG A 364 -10.80 -7.43 -9.99
C ARG A 364 -9.78 -8.00 -9.02
N ASP A 365 -10.08 -7.85 -7.75
CA ASP A 365 -9.40 -8.47 -6.63
C ASP A 365 -10.39 -9.38 -5.90
N ASP A 366 -10.06 -10.68 -5.80
CA ASP A 366 -10.89 -11.74 -5.22
C ASP A 366 -10.12 -12.41 -4.10
N ILE A 367 -10.58 -12.23 -2.85
CA ILE A 367 -9.88 -12.65 -1.65
C ILE A 367 -10.74 -13.65 -0.88
N ALA A 368 -10.37 -14.93 -0.90
CA ALA A 368 -10.92 -15.93 -0.01
C ALA A 368 -10.23 -15.84 1.36
N VAL A 369 -11.03 -15.68 2.41
CA VAL A 369 -10.57 -15.61 3.80
C VAL A 369 -10.86 -16.93 4.50
N ASN A 370 -9.84 -17.51 5.12
CA ASN A 370 -9.95 -18.75 5.87
C ASN A 370 -9.41 -18.56 7.30
N THR A 371 -9.92 -19.35 8.22
CA THR A 371 -9.35 -19.52 9.57
C THR A 371 -8.88 -20.96 9.69
N ILE A 372 -7.61 -21.17 9.93
CA ILE A 372 -6.99 -22.51 9.99
C ILE A 372 -6.35 -22.77 11.36
N ASP A 373 -6.13 -24.04 11.69
CA ASP A 373 -5.64 -24.47 13.00
C ASP A 373 -6.52 -23.93 14.15
N SER A 374 -7.83 -23.94 13.98
CA SER A 374 -8.83 -23.31 14.87
C SER A 374 -9.90 -24.32 15.32
N GLY A 375 -11.01 -23.83 15.80
CA GLY A 375 -12.19 -24.58 16.18
C GLY A 375 -13.35 -23.65 16.51
N ASN A 376 -14.59 -24.15 16.37
CA ASN A 376 -15.78 -23.49 16.84
C ASN A 376 -16.21 -24.13 18.17
N VAL A 377 -16.12 -23.40 19.27
CA VAL A 377 -16.34 -23.90 20.64
C VAL A 377 -17.79 -24.31 20.81
N SER A 378 -18.76 -23.50 20.38
CA SER A 378 -20.17 -23.85 20.49
C SER A 378 -20.56 -25.04 19.63
N LEU A 379 -20.05 -25.13 18.42
CA LEU A 379 -20.30 -26.28 17.55
C LEU A 379 -19.77 -27.58 18.19
N PHE A 380 -18.55 -27.53 18.75
CA PHE A 380 -17.98 -28.68 19.49
C PHE A 380 -18.82 -29.08 20.71
N ASN A 381 -19.25 -28.11 21.51
CA ASN A 381 -20.04 -28.35 22.71
C ASN A 381 -21.42 -28.94 22.38
N ASP A 382 -22.04 -28.50 21.28
CA ASP A 382 -23.39 -28.94 20.90
C ASP A 382 -23.42 -30.25 20.14
N THR A 383 -22.34 -30.62 19.42
CA THR A 383 -22.31 -31.77 18.52
C THR A 383 -21.22 -32.81 18.83
N GLY A 384 -20.25 -32.45 19.68
CA GLY A 384 -19.07 -33.28 19.97
C GLY A 384 -17.97 -33.20 18.91
N ALA A 385 -18.11 -32.37 17.89
CA ALA A 385 -17.10 -32.21 16.81
C ALA A 385 -17.07 -30.77 16.25
N THR A 386 -15.92 -30.38 15.74
CA THR A 386 -15.72 -29.15 14.98
C THR A 386 -14.65 -29.34 13.91
N PRO A 387 -14.76 -28.71 12.72
CA PRO A 387 -13.60 -28.60 11.84
C PRO A 387 -12.45 -27.84 12.52
N THR A 388 -11.23 -27.98 11.98
CA THR A 388 -10.04 -27.18 12.35
C THR A 388 -9.76 -26.08 11.35
N ASP A 389 -10.26 -26.22 10.13
CA ASP A 389 -10.08 -25.27 9.03
C ASP A 389 -11.45 -24.86 8.53
N PHE A 390 -11.66 -23.56 8.38
CA PHE A 390 -12.93 -22.92 8.05
C PHE A 390 -12.75 -21.99 6.88
N HIS A 391 -13.71 -21.98 5.97
CA HIS A 391 -13.86 -20.88 5.02
C HIS A 391 -14.70 -19.79 5.68
N ALA A 392 -14.06 -18.66 5.98
CA ALA A 392 -14.73 -17.54 6.65
C ALA A 392 -15.56 -16.67 5.67
N GLY A 393 -15.29 -16.75 4.38
CA GLY A 393 -15.99 -16.05 3.30
C GLY A 393 -15.04 -15.34 2.35
N ASP A 394 -15.58 -14.50 1.44
CA ASP A 394 -14.79 -13.83 0.43
C ASP A 394 -15.06 -12.33 0.43
N PHE A 395 -14.01 -11.54 0.10
CA PHE A 395 -14.11 -10.14 -0.31
C PHE A 395 -13.79 -10.03 -1.79
N ILE A 396 -14.62 -9.31 -2.53
CA ILE A 396 -14.39 -9.12 -3.96
C ILE A 396 -14.59 -7.66 -4.30
N ALA A 397 -13.54 -7.01 -4.81
CA ALA A 397 -13.63 -5.68 -5.39
C ALA A 397 -13.44 -5.74 -6.90
N SER A 398 -14.25 -5.04 -7.68
CA SER A 398 -14.00 -4.88 -9.10
C SER A 398 -14.28 -3.47 -9.58
N GLN A 399 -13.58 -3.07 -10.64
CA GLN A 399 -13.70 -1.76 -11.25
C GLN A 399 -13.57 -1.88 -12.75
N TRP A 400 -14.50 -1.26 -13.46
CA TRP A 400 -14.46 -1.09 -14.90
C TRP A 400 -14.47 0.41 -15.23
N THR A 401 -13.41 0.89 -15.90
CA THR A 401 -13.24 2.31 -16.24
C THR A 401 -13.05 2.44 -17.75
N THR A 402 -13.86 3.26 -18.41
CA THR A 402 -13.67 3.64 -19.82
C THR A 402 -13.39 5.13 -19.88
N THR A 403 -12.31 5.52 -20.58
CA THR A 403 -11.90 6.92 -20.73
C THR A 403 -11.71 7.28 -22.20
N LEU A 404 -12.13 8.49 -22.53
CA LEU A 404 -11.80 9.17 -23.79
C LEU A 404 -11.09 10.47 -23.48
N ASP A 405 -9.85 10.59 -23.92
CA ASP A 405 -9.02 11.79 -23.81
C ASP A 405 -8.80 12.37 -25.20
N VAL A 406 -8.92 13.69 -25.37
CA VAL A 406 -8.62 14.41 -26.61
C VAL A 406 -7.82 15.64 -26.29
N SER A 407 -6.79 15.92 -27.07
CA SER A 407 -5.96 17.13 -26.87
C SER A 407 -5.56 17.79 -28.18
N ARG A 408 -5.32 19.11 -28.11
CA ARG A 408 -4.85 19.88 -29.24
C ARG A 408 -4.05 21.09 -28.78
N ASP A 409 -3.01 21.40 -29.53
CA ASP A 409 -2.22 22.63 -29.38
C ASP A 409 -2.75 23.72 -30.32
N TYR A 410 -2.92 24.94 -29.80
CA TYR A 410 -3.36 26.13 -30.54
C TYR A 410 -2.26 27.18 -30.53
N GLU A 411 -1.77 27.55 -31.72
CA GLU A 411 -0.77 28.61 -31.91
C GLU A 411 -1.44 29.98 -31.72
N LEU A 412 -1.28 30.58 -30.55
CA LEU A 412 -1.84 31.90 -30.21
C LEU A 412 -0.81 33.02 -30.22
N GLY A 413 0.41 32.76 -30.72
CA GLY A 413 1.53 33.71 -30.69
C GLY A 413 2.11 33.91 -29.28
N LEU A 414 1.87 32.99 -28.35
CA LEU A 414 2.46 32.94 -27.01
C LEU A 414 3.84 32.27 -27.05
N ALA A 415 4.54 32.25 -25.93
CA ALA A 415 5.86 31.60 -25.85
C ALA A 415 5.78 30.08 -26.02
N SER A 416 4.64 29.47 -25.72
CA SER A 416 4.27 28.10 -26.13
C SER A 416 2.83 28.09 -26.60
N PRO A 417 2.44 27.09 -27.46
CA PRO A 417 1.05 26.87 -27.80
C PRO A 417 0.17 26.70 -26.56
N LEU A 418 -1.10 27.11 -26.65
CA LEU A 418 -2.12 26.71 -25.69
C LEU A 418 -2.47 25.25 -25.95
N ASN A 419 -2.14 24.36 -25.00
CA ASN A 419 -2.63 23.00 -24.99
C ASN A 419 -4.03 22.97 -24.36
N VAL A 420 -4.99 22.41 -25.07
CA VAL A 420 -6.35 22.16 -24.60
C VAL A 420 -6.58 20.66 -24.58
N ALA A 421 -6.80 20.11 -23.38
CA ALA A 421 -7.16 18.70 -23.21
C ALA A 421 -8.58 18.60 -22.62
N LEU A 422 -9.36 17.68 -23.16
CA LEU A 422 -10.72 17.37 -22.77
C LEU A 422 -10.83 15.87 -22.55
N GLY A 423 -11.64 15.45 -21.60
CA GLY A 423 -11.90 14.02 -21.43
C GLY A 423 -13.23 13.71 -20.81
N ALA A 424 -13.62 12.45 -21.02
CA ALA A 424 -14.80 11.85 -20.42
C ALA A 424 -14.45 10.49 -19.83
N GLU A 425 -15.03 10.17 -18.69
CA GLU A 425 -14.83 8.89 -17.99
C GLU A 425 -16.16 8.31 -17.55
N HIS A 426 -16.34 7.02 -17.77
CA HIS A 426 -17.38 6.21 -17.13
C HIS A 426 -16.71 5.12 -16.30
N ARG A 427 -17.11 5.00 -15.03
CA ARG A 427 -16.57 4.01 -14.10
C ARG A 427 -17.70 3.28 -13.39
N HIS A 428 -17.62 1.97 -13.35
CA HIS A 428 -18.49 1.09 -12.57
C HIS A 428 -17.64 0.35 -11.53
N GLU A 429 -18.03 0.44 -10.26
CA GLU A 429 -17.38 -0.21 -9.13
C GLU A 429 -18.33 -1.18 -8.46
N THR A 430 -17.80 -2.33 -8.03
CA THR A 430 -18.55 -3.29 -7.22
C THR A 430 -17.72 -3.74 -6.01
N TYR A 431 -18.42 -4.02 -4.92
CA TYR A 431 -17.89 -4.67 -3.73
C TYR A 431 -18.85 -5.76 -3.29
N GLU A 432 -18.36 -6.99 -3.15
CA GLU A 432 -19.14 -8.15 -2.76
C GLU A 432 -18.52 -8.82 -1.53
N ILE A 433 -19.33 -9.17 -0.57
CA ILE A 433 -19.00 -10.05 0.54
C ILE A 433 -19.80 -11.34 0.38
N ARG A 434 -19.10 -12.48 0.43
CA ARG A 434 -19.73 -13.81 0.48
C ARG A 434 -19.62 -14.37 1.86
N SER A 435 -20.70 -15.02 2.32
CA SER A 435 -20.74 -15.62 3.65
C SER A 435 -19.83 -16.85 3.74
N GLY A 436 -19.32 -17.09 4.96
CA GLY A 436 -18.56 -18.27 5.28
C GLY A 436 -19.35 -19.57 5.20
N ASP A 437 -18.69 -20.69 5.43
CA ASP A 437 -19.32 -21.99 5.58
C ASP A 437 -20.18 -22.08 6.85
N ALA A 438 -21.03 -23.09 6.95
CA ALA A 438 -21.97 -23.21 8.09
C ALA A 438 -21.25 -23.38 9.42
N ALA A 439 -20.09 -24.03 9.45
CA ALA A 439 -19.33 -24.27 10.68
C ALA A 439 -18.58 -23.01 11.12
N SER A 440 -18.08 -22.20 10.15
CA SER A 440 -17.36 -20.94 10.44
C SER A 440 -18.26 -19.88 11.07
N ARG A 441 -19.55 -19.90 10.79
CA ARG A 441 -20.55 -18.92 11.26
C ARG A 441 -21.55 -19.49 12.28
N TYR A 442 -21.36 -20.72 12.76
CA TYR A 442 -22.24 -21.32 13.78
C TYR A 442 -22.08 -20.58 15.10
N LYS A 443 -23.16 -19.94 15.60
CA LYS A 443 -23.18 -19.07 16.79
C LYS A 443 -22.07 -18.02 16.74
N GLU A 444 -21.10 -18.05 17.69
CA GLU A 444 -19.97 -17.11 17.76
C GLU A 444 -18.90 -17.35 16.69
N GLY A 445 -18.99 -18.42 15.93
CA GLY A 445 -18.08 -18.76 14.85
C GLY A 445 -16.78 -19.45 15.25
N SER A 446 -15.84 -19.56 14.28
CA SER A 446 -14.48 -20.04 14.51
C SER A 446 -13.70 -19.10 15.42
N GLN A 447 -12.77 -19.65 16.20
CA GLN A 447 -11.89 -18.86 17.06
C GLN A 447 -10.87 -18.08 16.21
N SER A 448 -10.73 -16.80 16.42
CA SER A 448 -9.98 -15.77 15.74
C SER A 448 -10.85 -15.00 14.75
N TYR A 449 -11.09 -15.49 13.57
CA TYR A 449 -11.87 -14.83 12.52
C TYR A 449 -13.14 -15.66 12.23
N PRO A 450 -14.29 -15.32 12.83
CA PRO A 450 -15.57 -15.95 12.55
C PRO A 450 -15.99 -15.75 11.10
N GLY A 451 -16.70 -16.72 10.54
CA GLY A 451 -17.25 -16.59 9.20
C GLY A 451 -18.27 -15.47 9.07
N PHE A 452 -18.25 -14.77 7.93
CA PHE A 452 -19.25 -13.74 7.62
C PHE A 452 -20.63 -14.35 7.64
N GLN A 453 -21.54 -13.68 8.36
CA GLN A 453 -22.91 -14.14 8.49
C GLN A 453 -23.67 -13.93 7.16
N LEU A 454 -24.82 -14.57 7.01
CA LEU A 454 -25.68 -14.34 5.84
C LEU A 454 -26.16 -12.88 5.75
N THR A 455 -26.21 -12.17 6.88
CA THR A 455 -26.57 -10.76 6.98
C THR A 455 -25.44 -9.81 6.57
N ASP A 456 -24.17 -10.28 6.61
CA ASP A 456 -23.01 -9.54 6.16
C ASP A 456 -22.81 -9.64 4.63
N ALA A 457 -23.35 -10.72 4.03
CA ALA A 457 -23.19 -11.03 2.61
C ALA A 457 -24.05 -10.12 1.74
N GLY A 458 -23.49 -9.67 0.64
CA GLY A 458 -24.18 -8.83 -0.33
C GLY A 458 -23.25 -8.28 -1.39
N THR A 459 -23.86 -7.78 -2.49
CA THR A 459 -23.16 -7.11 -3.57
C THR A 459 -23.65 -5.67 -3.68
N HIS A 460 -22.71 -4.73 -3.61
CA HIS A 460 -22.96 -3.29 -3.70
C HIS A 460 -22.21 -2.71 -4.89
N SER A 461 -22.82 -1.77 -5.60
CA SER A 461 -22.20 -1.15 -6.77
C SER A 461 -22.55 0.31 -6.88
N ARG A 462 -21.70 1.06 -7.60
CA ARG A 462 -21.97 2.44 -7.98
C ARG A 462 -21.41 2.73 -9.36
N ASN A 463 -22.02 3.71 -10.02
CA ASN A 463 -21.53 4.31 -11.26
C ASN A 463 -20.98 5.70 -10.98
N ASN A 464 -19.96 6.06 -11.73
CA ASN A 464 -19.41 7.41 -11.78
C ASN A 464 -19.27 7.84 -13.24
N GLU A 465 -19.72 9.04 -13.54
CA GLU A 465 -19.58 9.68 -14.85
C GLU A 465 -18.88 11.02 -14.67
N ALA A 466 -17.84 11.26 -15.46
CA ALA A 466 -17.05 12.46 -15.32
C ALA A 466 -16.67 13.09 -16.65
N VAL A 467 -16.53 14.43 -16.62
CA VAL A 467 -15.94 15.22 -17.70
C VAL A 467 -14.93 16.18 -17.13
N TYR A 468 -13.86 16.44 -17.88
CA TYR A 468 -12.85 17.39 -17.47
C TYR A 468 -12.33 18.26 -18.63
N VAL A 469 -11.76 19.40 -18.26
CA VAL A 469 -10.97 20.29 -19.13
C VAL A 469 -9.65 20.60 -18.44
N ASP A 470 -8.57 20.61 -19.20
CA ASP A 470 -7.22 21.00 -18.76
C ASP A 470 -6.62 21.96 -19.81
N LEU A 471 -6.14 23.11 -19.37
CA LEU A 471 -5.59 24.19 -20.19
C LEU A 471 -4.17 24.48 -19.71
N SER A 472 -3.17 24.27 -20.57
CA SER A 472 -1.76 24.53 -20.25
C SER A 472 -1.14 25.46 -21.29
N LEU A 473 -0.48 26.51 -20.83
CA LEU A 473 0.13 27.53 -21.71
C LEU A 473 1.35 28.19 -21.08
N SER A 474 2.22 28.72 -21.91
CA SER A 474 3.27 29.68 -21.49
C SER A 474 3.03 31.01 -22.15
N PRO A 475 2.37 31.97 -21.47
CA PRO A 475 2.14 33.30 -22.07
C PRO A 475 3.44 34.09 -22.28
N LEU A 476 4.45 33.81 -21.46
CA LEU A 476 5.82 34.33 -21.56
C LEU A 476 6.80 33.17 -21.45
N SER A 477 8.00 33.29 -22.01
CA SER A 477 9.05 32.26 -21.94
C SER A 477 9.45 31.84 -20.53
N LYS A 478 9.16 32.68 -19.53
CA LYS A 478 9.47 32.46 -18.12
C LYS A 478 8.24 32.07 -17.27
N LEU A 479 7.05 32.10 -17.83
CA LEU A 479 5.80 31.86 -17.09
C LEU A 479 5.04 30.68 -17.71
N GLN A 480 4.83 29.67 -16.92
CA GLN A 480 3.95 28.54 -17.26
C GLN A 480 2.71 28.61 -16.37
N LEU A 481 1.55 28.38 -16.96
CA LEU A 481 0.25 28.33 -16.28
C LEU A 481 -0.49 27.07 -16.71
N ASP A 482 -1.19 26.47 -15.75
CA ASP A 482 -2.02 25.30 -15.97
C ASP A 482 -3.30 25.46 -15.16
N ALA A 483 -4.46 25.24 -15.77
CA ALA A 483 -5.77 25.34 -15.15
C ALA A 483 -6.64 24.15 -15.54
N ALA A 484 -7.13 23.38 -14.55
CA ALA A 484 -7.99 22.25 -14.78
C ALA A 484 -9.29 22.35 -13.99
N GLY A 485 -10.36 21.81 -14.58
CA GLY A 485 -11.66 21.66 -13.96
C GLY A 485 -12.29 20.31 -14.29
N ARG A 486 -12.93 19.69 -13.30
CA ARG A 486 -13.61 18.40 -13.47
C ARG A 486 -14.94 18.39 -12.75
N TYR A 487 -15.94 17.84 -13.40
CA TYR A 487 -17.25 17.52 -12.86
C TYR A 487 -17.43 15.99 -12.85
N GLU A 488 -17.96 15.46 -11.75
CA GLU A 488 -18.29 14.05 -11.60
C GLU A 488 -19.69 13.89 -11.00
N HIS A 489 -20.41 12.89 -11.49
CA HIS A 489 -21.70 12.44 -10.97
C HIS A 489 -21.58 10.99 -10.49
N PHE A 490 -21.93 10.76 -9.23
CA PHE A 490 -21.96 9.42 -8.62
C PHE A 490 -23.41 9.01 -8.34
N SER A 491 -23.74 7.75 -8.63
CA SER A 491 -25.09 7.22 -8.49
C SER A 491 -25.62 7.16 -7.05
N ASP A 492 -24.72 7.20 -6.04
CA ASP A 492 -25.04 7.06 -4.62
C ASP A 492 -25.08 8.39 -3.85
N PHE A 493 -24.21 9.34 -4.14
CA PHE A 493 -24.14 10.62 -3.40
C PHE A 493 -24.21 11.89 -4.29
N GLY A 494 -24.39 11.75 -5.61
CA GLY A 494 -24.63 12.85 -6.54
C GLY A 494 -23.35 13.55 -7.01
N ASP A 495 -23.38 14.88 -7.09
CA ASP A 495 -22.46 15.68 -7.88
C ASP A 495 -21.26 16.21 -7.10
N THR A 496 -20.11 16.26 -7.76
CA THR A 496 -18.92 16.96 -7.27
C THR A 496 -18.29 17.78 -8.39
N THR A 497 -17.71 18.92 -8.02
CA THR A 497 -16.92 19.75 -8.95
C THR A 497 -15.63 20.17 -8.26
N VAL A 498 -14.52 20.01 -8.95
CA VAL A 498 -13.19 20.36 -8.45
C VAL A 498 -12.41 21.13 -9.49
N GLY A 499 -11.46 21.94 -9.01
CA GLY A 499 -10.60 22.76 -9.87
C GLY A 499 -9.17 22.82 -9.37
N LYS A 500 -8.25 23.12 -10.28
CA LYS A 500 -6.82 23.29 -10.00
C LYS A 500 -6.29 24.49 -10.81
N LEU A 501 -5.42 25.25 -10.19
CA LEU A 501 -4.64 26.30 -10.83
C LEU A 501 -3.18 26.15 -10.39
N THR A 502 -2.28 25.99 -11.35
CA THR A 502 -0.85 25.83 -11.12
C THR A 502 -0.09 26.87 -11.92
N GLY A 503 0.98 27.41 -11.36
CA GLY A 503 1.85 28.36 -12.03
C GLY A 503 3.31 28.13 -11.68
N ARG A 504 4.19 28.38 -12.66
CA ARG A 504 5.64 28.40 -12.48
C ARG A 504 6.22 29.64 -13.15
N TYR A 505 7.13 30.32 -12.43
CA TYR A 505 7.87 31.43 -12.94
C TYR A 505 9.38 31.20 -12.82
N ASP A 506 10.08 31.19 -13.95
CA ASP A 506 11.54 31.05 -14.04
C ASP A 506 12.21 32.44 -14.02
N PHE A 507 12.67 32.87 -12.83
CA PHE A 507 13.38 34.14 -12.69
C PHE A 507 14.68 34.13 -13.47
N THR A 508 15.41 33.02 -13.37
CA THR A 508 16.65 32.73 -14.12
C THR A 508 16.67 31.23 -14.46
N PRO A 509 17.56 30.74 -15.33
CA PRO A 509 17.74 29.29 -15.55
C PRO A 509 18.11 28.52 -14.29
N ALA A 510 18.64 29.21 -13.26
CA ALA A 510 19.06 28.61 -11.99
C ALA A 510 18.01 28.72 -10.87
N PHE A 511 16.93 29.47 -11.09
CA PHE A 511 15.98 29.76 -10.01
C PHE A 511 14.55 29.91 -10.54
N ALA A 512 13.65 29.07 -10.04
CA ALA A 512 12.23 29.12 -10.34
C ALA A 512 11.37 29.01 -9.08
N LEU A 513 10.20 29.61 -9.12
CA LEU A 513 9.13 29.49 -8.13
C LEU A 513 7.94 28.83 -8.79
N ARG A 514 7.30 27.90 -8.08
CA ARG A 514 6.05 27.24 -8.51
C ARG A 514 5.02 27.26 -7.41
N GLY A 515 3.74 27.17 -7.77
CA GLY A 515 2.68 27.10 -6.75
C GLY A 515 1.38 26.57 -7.33
N THR A 516 0.60 25.91 -6.48
CA THR A 516 -0.69 25.32 -6.84
C THR A 516 -1.75 25.67 -5.79
N PHE A 517 -2.94 25.94 -6.27
CA PHE A 517 -4.17 25.89 -5.53
C PHE A 517 -5.08 24.82 -6.16
N SER A 518 -5.61 23.90 -5.36
CA SER A 518 -6.56 22.93 -5.87
C SER A 518 -7.61 22.55 -4.84
N THR A 519 -8.78 22.18 -5.33
CA THR A 519 -9.80 21.48 -4.56
C THR A 519 -9.83 20.02 -4.98
N GLY A 520 -10.20 19.14 -4.07
CA GLY A 520 -10.29 17.71 -4.31
C GLY A 520 -11.41 17.10 -3.50
N PHE A 521 -11.72 15.86 -3.79
CA PHE A 521 -12.65 15.06 -3.02
C PHE A 521 -12.27 13.59 -3.07
N ARG A 522 -12.82 12.81 -2.13
CA ARG A 522 -12.77 11.36 -2.14
C ARG A 522 -14.15 10.79 -1.84
N ALA A 523 -14.63 9.92 -2.71
CA ALA A 523 -15.77 9.07 -2.40
C ALA A 523 -15.37 8.08 -1.29
N PRO A 524 -16.22 7.79 -0.30
CA PRO A 524 -16.01 6.63 0.56
C PRO A 524 -15.87 5.39 -0.32
N THR A 525 -14.97 4.47 -0.01
CA THR A 525 -14.92 3.19 -0.73
C THR A 525 -16.15 2.37 -0.38
N LEU A 526 -16.61 1.52 -1.33
CA LEU A 526 -17.73 0.62 -1.03
C LEU A 526 -17.39 -0.32 0.15
N ALA A 527 -16.12 -0.65 0.33
CA ALA A 527 -15.64 -1.40 1.49
C ALA A 527 -15.86 -0.62 2.81
N GLU A 528 -15.52 0.68 2.88
CA GLU A 528 -15.78 1.51 4.06
C GLU A 528 -17.28 1.64 4.39
N GLU A 529 -18.16 1.54 3.39
CA GLU A 529 -19.61 1.69 3.54
C GLU A 529 -20.32 0.39 3.96
N TYR A 530 -19.85 -0.76 3.49
CA TYR A 530 -20.60 -2.01 3.57
C TYR A 530 -19.87 -3.18 4.26
N TYR A 531 -18.58 -3.03 4.57
CA TYR A 531 -17.86 -4.10 5.26
C TYR A 531 -18.45 -4.37 6.65
N SER A 532 -18.75 -5.65 6.91
CA SER A 532 -19.19 -6.17 8.21
C SER A 532 -18.41 -7.43 8.55
N ALA A 533 -17.86 -7.50 9.75
CA ALA A 533 -17.20 -8.69 10.28
C ALA A 533 -17.07 -8.59 11.81
N THR A 534 -16.81 -9.71 12.46
CA THR A 534 -16.50 -9.76 13.89
C THR A 534 -15.03 -10.16 14.08
N ASN A 535 -14.27 -9.34 14.81
CA ASN A 535 -12.92 -9.69 15.23
C ASN A 535 -12.93 -10.23 16.66
N VAL A 536 -12.37 -11.42 16.89
CA VAL A 536 -12.43 -12.14 18.17
C VAL A 536 -11.03 -12.43 18.69
N SER A 537 -10.66 -11.75 19.78
CA SER A 537 -9.50 -12.10 20.59
C SER A 537 -9.91 -12.99 21.78
N PRO A 538 -8.96 -13.61 22.52
CA PRO A 538 -9.30 -14.41 23.71
C PRO A 538 -10.08 -13.67 24.80
N THR A 539 -10.04 -12.34 24.85
CA THR A 539 -10.63 -11.51 25.89
C THR A 539 -11.63 -10.48 25.38
N SER A 540 -11.74 -10.30 24.06
CA SER A 540 -12.63 -9.30 23.47
C SER A 540 -13.24 -9.73 22.15
N ALA A 541 -14.41 -9.18 21.83
CA ALA A 541 -15.05 -9.33 20.51
C ALA A 541 -15.61 -7.97 20.07
N PHE A 542 -15.18 -7.50 18.89
CA PHE A 542 -15.63 -6.24 18.30
C PHE A 542 -16.19 -6.46 16.92
N VAL A 543 -17.38 -5.89 16.66
CA VAL A 543 -18.03 -5.91 15.36
C VAL A 543 -17.64 -4.65 14.58
N GLN A 544 -17.08 -4.81 13.38
CA GLN A 544 -17.00 -3.72 12.42
C GLN A 544 -18.41 -3.52 11.85
N LEU A 545 -19.03 -2.40 12.20
CA LEU A 545 -20.41 -2.13 11.82
C LEU A 545 -20.47 -1.34 10.52
N PRO A 546 -21.23 -1.80 9.49
CA PRO A 546 -21.38 -1.03 8.26
C PRO A 546 -22.11 0.29 8.50
N PRO A 547 -21.54 1.46 8.14
CA PRO A 547 -22.17 2.77 8.37
C PRO A 547 -23.54 2.93 7.70
N ASN A 548 -23.80 2.22 6.59
CA ASN A 548 -25.03 2.27 5.83
C ASN A 548 -26.12 1.27 6.34
N SER A 549 -25.87 0.60 7.48
CA SER A 549 -26.80 -0.40 8.03
C SER A 549 -27.85 0.20 8.96
N ALA A 550 -28.97 -0.50 9.12
CA ALA A 550 -29.99 -0.18 10.14
C ALA A 550 -29.40 -0.27 11.57
N ALA A 551 -28.43 -1.15 11.81
CA ALA A 551 -27.75 -1.28 13.08
C ALA A 551 -26.92 -0.02 13.42
N ALA A 552 -26.29 0.60 12.42
CA ALA A 552 -25.53 1.85 12.59
C ALA A 552 -26.43 3.03 13.03
N GLN A 553 -27.69 3.05 12.60
CA GLN A 553 -28.65 4.07 12.98
C GLN A 553 -28.96 4.05 14.48
N LEU A 554 -28.88 2.88 15.14
CA LEU A 554 -29.07 2.74 16.60
C LEU A 554 -27.99 3.48 17.39
N VAL A 555 -26.79 3.63 16.83
CA VAL A 555 -25.68 4.39 17.43
C VAL A 555 -25.58 5.81 16.84
N GLY A 556 -26.55 6.22 16.02
CA GLY A 556 -26.66 7.58 15.48
C GLY A 556 -25.78 7.86 14.26
N ILE A 557 -25.35 6.84 13.55
CA ILE A 557 -24.60 6.96 12.28
C ILE A 557 -25.56 6.65 11.12
N ASN A 558 -25.58 7.50 10.08
CA ASN A 558 -26.51 7.44 8.96
C ASN A 558 -25.77 7.46 7.61
N GLY A 559 -24.84 6.54 7.42
CA GLY A 559 -24.04 6.41 6.21
C GLY A 559 -22.84 7.37 6.15
N LEU A 560 -22.08 7.25 5.08
CA LEU A 560 -20.91 8.07 4.80
C LEU A 560 -21.22 9.12 3.72
N LYS A 561 -20.39 10.17 3.68
CA LYS A 561 -20.40 11.26 2.70
C LYS A 561 -19.03 11.42 2.08
N PRO A 562 -18.90 12.00 0.88
CA PRO A 562 -17.62 12.32 0.31
C PRO A 562 -16.81 13.28 1.20
N GLU A 563 -15.51 13.00 1.33
CA GLU A 563 -14.54 13.92 1.90
C GLU A 563 -14.26 15.05 0.90
N LYS A 564 -14.01 16.26 1.39
CA LYS A 564 -13.64 17.41 0.55
C LYS A 564 -12.28 17.94 0.96
N SER A 565 -11.44 18.27 0.01
CA SER A 565 -10.12 18.84 0.31
C SER A 565 -9.89 20.19 -0.34
N THR A 566 -9.05 21.00 0.33
CA THR A 566 -8.49 22.24 -0.19
C THR A 566 -6.98 22.19 0.01
N ASN A 567 -6.24 22.31 -1.08
CA ASN A 567 -4.80 22.15 -1.12
C ASN A 567 -4.12 23.43 -1.58
N TYR A 568 -3.02 23.77 -0.93
CA TYR A 568 -2.10 24.84 -1.30
C TYR A 568 -0.70 24.28 -1.33
N SER A 569 0.07 24.57 -2.38
CA SER A 569 1.50 24.29 -2.43
C SER A 569 2.28 25.51 -2.96
N LEU A 570 3.53 25.63 -2.48
CA LEU A 570 4.50 26.63 -2.91
C LEU A 570 5.87 25.98 -2.96
N GLY A 571 6.50 25.99 -4.12
CA GLY A 571 7.76 25.30 -4.38
C GLY A 571 8.84 26.22 -4.94
N LEU A 572 10.07 25.91 -4.56
CA LEU A 572 11.28 26.56 -5.01
C LEU A 572 12.14 25.52 -5.75
N VAL A 573 12.60 25.85 -6.96
CA VAL A 573 13.53 25.05 -7.74
C VAL A 573 14.83 25.82 -7.91
N VAL A 574 15.95 25.24 -7.53
CA VAL A 574 17.28 25.87 -7.53
C VAL A 574 18.31 24.98 -8.21
N ARG A 575 19.04 25.55 -9.17
CA ARG A 575 20.16 24.92 -9.90
C ARG A 575 21.39 25.84 -9.82
N PRO A 576 22.02 26.02 -8.63
CA PRO A 576 23.01 27.07 -8.40
C PRO A 576 24.35 26.81 -9.11
N VAL A 577 24.67 25.56 -9.37
CA VAL A 577 25.85 25.11 -10.13
C VAL A 577 25.45 23.95 -11.05
N ALA A 578 26.28 23.68 -12.05
CA ALA A 578 26.04 22.58 -12.98
C ALA A 578 25.82 21.25 -12.24
N ARG A 579 24.80 20.50 -12.61
CA ARG A 579 24.43 19.18 -12.07
C ARG A 579 23.86 19.18 -10.64
N LEU A 580 23.86 20.28 -9.90
CA LEU A 580 23.17 20.36 -8.61
C LEU A 580 21.75 20.82 -8.83
N THR A 581 20.80 19.98 -8.45
CA THR A 581 19.38 20.32 -8.45
C THR A 581 18.84 20.22 -7.02
N ALA A 582 18.14 21.24 -6.58
CA ALA A 582 17.42 21.23 -5.31
C ALA A 582 15.99 21.73 -5.50
N THR A 583 15.02 21.07 -4.86
CA THR A 583 13.63 21.51 -4.79
C THR A 583 13.17 21.53 -3.35
N LEU A 584 12.39 22.55 -2.99
CA LEU A 584 11.75 22.66 -1.69
C LEU A 584 10.28 23.03 -1.92
N ASP A 585 9.37 22.15 -1.59
CA ASP A 585 7.93 22.31 -1.81
C ASP A 585 7.19 22.24 -0.46
N ALA A 586 6.66 23.38 -0.02
CA ALA A 586 5.80 23.50 1.16
C ALA A 586 4.34 23.30 0.76
N TYR A 587 3.55 22.63 1.62
CA TYR A 587 2.16 22.32 1.33
C TYR A 587 1.25 22.45 2.56
N GLN A 588 -0.03 22.69 2.29
CA GLN A 588 -1.12 22.54 3.25
C GLN A 588 -2.30 21.83 2.58
N ILE A 589 -2.79 20.77 3.21
CA ILE A 589 -3.95 19.98 2.80
C ILE A 589 -4.97 20.04 3.93
N ARG A 590 -6.13 20.62 3.67
CA ARG A 590 -7.28 20.56 4.58
C ARG A 590 -8.26 19.53 4.03
N ILE A 591 -8.75 18.65 4.91
CA ILE A 591 -9.81 17.68 4.59
C ILE A 591 -10.96 17.93 5.53
N ASP A 592 -12.10 18.30 4.97
CA ASP A 592 -13.37 18.46 5.67
C ASP A 592 -14.19 17.17 5.54
N ASP A 593 -14.97 16.83 6.57
CA ASP A 593 -15.79 15.61 6.62
C ASP A 593 -14.96 14.32 6.38
N ARG A 594 -13.76 14.24 6.96
CA ARG A 594 -12.85 13.11 6.78
C ARG A 594 -13.48 11.82 7.29
N VAL A 595 -13.43 10.75 6.48
CA VAL A 595 -13.85 9.39 6.85
C VAL A 595 -12.76 8.77 7.72
N VAL A 596 -13.13 8.42 8.94
CA VAL A 596 -12.22 7.85 9.94
C VAL A 596 -12.95 6.76 10.71
N GLY A 597 -12.25 5.67 11.03
CA GLY A 597 -12.76 4.67 11.97
C GLY A 597 -12.89 5.24 13.37
N SER A 598 -13.93 4.87 14.08
CA SER A 598 -14.08 5.20 15.50
C SER A 598 -12.96 4.55 16.33
N GLY A 599 -12.78 5.01 17.56
CA GLY A 599 -12.16 4.17 18.58
C GLY A 599 -13.05 2.98 18.91
N SER A 600 -12.57 2.08 19.79
CA SER A 600 -13.41 1.00 20.32
C SER A 600 -14.57 1.61 21.11
N LEU A 601 -15.80 1.27 20.71
CA LEU A 601 -17.04 1.67 21.37
C LEU A 601 -17.60 0.47 22.12
N TYR A 602 -17.64 0.54 23.46
CA TYR A 602 -17.93 -0.61 24.29
C TYR A 602 -19.45 -0.75 24.55
N GLY A 603 -19.97 -1.97 24.31
CA GLY A 603 -21.27 -2.42 24.80
C GLY A 603 -21.14 -2.98 26.21
N ALA A 604 -20.03 -3.70 26.50
CA ALA A 604 -19.68 -4.24 27.81
C ALA A 604 -18.17 -4.30 28.03
N GLY A 605 -17.75 -4.28 29.31
CA GLY A 605 -16.34 -4.48 29.71
C GLY A 605 -15.39 -3.31 29.47
N GLY A 606 -15.87 -2.15 28.99
CA GLY A 606 -15.11 -0.91 28.96
C GLY A 606 -15.29 -0.08 30.23
N ALA A 607 -14.47 0.96 30.40
CA ALA A 607 -14.64 1.95 31.49
C ALA A 607 -16.01 2.64 31.42
N VAL A 608 -16.52 2.82 30.21
CA VAL A 608 -17.88 3.32 29.96
C VAL A 608 -18.52 2.41 28.90
N ASN A 609 -19.77 2.00 29.14
CA ASN A 609 -20.52 1.11 28.24
C ASN A 609 -21.77 1.80 27.72
N SER A 610 -22.25 1.43 26.52
CA SER A 610 -23.48 1.96 25.92
C SER A 610 -24.46 0.83 25.58
N PRO A 611 -25.70 0.90 26.07
CA PRO A 611 -26.76 -0.03 25.67
C PRO A 611 -27.07 0.02 24.17
N ALA A 612 -26.88 1.18 23.52
CA ALA A 612 -27.07 1.33 22.09
C ALA A 612 -26.07 0.50 21.28
N VAL A 613 -24.81 0.39 21.75
CA VAL A 613 -23.79 -0.48 21.15
C VAL A 613 -24.21 -1.94 21.25
N THR A 614 -24.68 -2.40 22.42
CA THR A 614 -25.18 -3.78 22.59
C THR A 614 -26.37 -4.06 21.66
N ALA A 615 -27.31 -3.11 21.58
CA ALA A 615 -28.45 -3.20 20.66
C ALA A 615 -28.02 -3.25 19.17
N ALA A 616 -27.00 -2.46 18.77
CA ALA A 616 -26.50 -2.45 17.42
C ALA A 616 -25.82 -3.78 17.03
N ILE A 617 -25.05 -4.39 17.95
CA ILE A 617 -24.46 -5.73 17.75
C ILE A 617 -25.56 -6.76 17.47
N ALA A 618 -26.61 -6.77 18.31
CA ALA A 618 -27.74 -7.69 18.13
C ALA A 618 -28.51 -7.42 16.82
N ALA A 619 -28.73 -6.15 16.47
CA ALA A 619 -29.42 -5.78 15.23
C ALA A 619 -28.60 -6.10 13.95
N ASN A 620 -27.28 -6.15 14.07
CA ASN A 620 -26.40 -6.63 12.97
C ASN A 620 -26.48 -8.15 12.78
N GLY A 621 -27.11 -8.89 13.71
CA GLY A 621 -27.19 -10.36 13.68
C GLY A 621 -25.91 -11.04 14.18
N SER A 622 -24.96 -10.29 14.76
CA SER A 622 -23.71 -10.83 15.29
C SER A 622 -23.94 -11.55 16.61
N VAL A 623 -23.43 -12.79 16.70
CA VAL A 623 -23.41 -13.57 17.96
C VAL A 623 -21.96 -13.56 18.45
N LEU A 624 -21.73 -13.05 19.66
CA LEU A 624 -20.40 -12.94 20.23
C LEU A 624 -20.08 -14.09 21.19
N ASP A 625 -18.80 -14.44 21.30
CA ASP A 625 -18.29 -15.42 22.26
C ASP A 625 -18.67 -14.97 23.68
N PRO A 626 -19.47 -15.76 24.41
CA PRO A 626 -19.94 -15.40 25.77
C PRO A 626 -18.82 -15.42 26.81
N THR A 627 -17.66 -15.92 26.51
CA THR A 627 -16.50 -16.01 27.40
C THR A 627 -15.57 -14.80 27.36
N VAL A 628 -15.75 -13.89 26.39
CA VAL A 628 -14.96 -12.65 26.33
C VAL A 628 -15.46 -11.67 27.41
N THR A 629 -14.52 -10.86 27.90
CA THR A 629 -14.81 -9.85 28.95
C THR A 629 -15.17 -8.49 28.38
N GLN A 630 -14.80 -8.21 27.13
CA GLN A 630 -15.05 -6.96 26.44
C GLN A 630 -15.79 -7.18 25.13
N THR A 631 -16.89 -6.45 24.92
CA THR A 631 -17.63 -6.47 23.66
C THR A 631 -17.90 -5.04 23.19
N GLY A 632 -17.90 -4.84 21.87
CA GLY A 632 -18.13 -3.51 21.31
C GLY A 632 -18.23 -3.49 19.79
N ILE A 633 -18.18 -2.28 19.25
CA ILE A 633 -18.17 -2.02 17.81
C ILE A 633 -17.02 -1.10 17.42
N ASN A 634 -16.62 -1.18 16.16
CA ASN A 634 -15.91 -0.13 15.42
C ASN A 634 -16.80 0.30 14.25
N ILE A 635 -16.75 1.57 13.85
CA ILE A 635 -17.57 2.11 12.78
C ILE A 635 -16.87 3.28 12.08
N PHE A 636 -16.97 3.36 10.76
CA PHE A 636 -16.49 4.53 10.01
C PHE A 636 -17.50 5.67 10.06
N SER A 637 -17.01 6.91 10.12
CA SER A 637 -17.88 8.09 10.07
C SER A 637 -17.14 9.32 9.55
N ASN A 638 -17.88 10.31 9.01
CA ASN A 638 -17.35 11.63 8.63
C ASN A 638 -17.34 12.56 9.85
N GLY A 639 -16.69 12.16 10.92
CA GLY A 639 -16.76 12.86 12.21
C GLY A 639 -15.67 13.89 12.47
N LEU A 640 -14.67 14.03 11.58
CA LEU A 640 -13.50 14.88 11.81
C LEU A 640 -13.19 15.76 10.59
N ASP A 641 -12.60 16.94 10.88
CA ASP A 641 -11.84 17.71 9.90
C ASP A 641 -10.37 17.70 10.29
N THR A 642 -9.50 17.62 9.30
CA THR A 642 -8.05 17.59 9.52
C THR A 642 -7.33 18.63 8.68
N ARG A 643 -6.15 19.05 9.15
CA ARG A 643 -5.22 19.90 8.41
C ARG A 643 -3.82 19.32 8.49
N THR A 644 -3.29 18.96 7.33
CA THR A 644 -1.91 18.48 7.19
C THR A 644 -1.05 19.59 6.58
N ARG A 645 0.09 19.89 7.19
CA ARG A 645 1.10 20.85 6.71
C ARG A 645 2.44 20.18 6.65
N GLY A 646 3.22 20.53 5.64
CA GLY A 646 4.54 19.95 5.52
C GLY A 646 5.40 20.63 4.49
N ALA A 647 6.62 20.09 4.33
CA ALA A 647 7.56 20.49 3.30
C ALA A 647 8.36 19.26 2.84
N ASP A 648 8.59 19.19 1.53
CA ASP A 648 9.41 18.18 0.87
C ASP A 648 10.68 18.86 0.33
N LEU A 649 11.86 18.38 0.72
CA LEU A 649 13.16 18.81 0.20
C LEU A 649 13.77 17.65 -0.59
N MET A 650 14.18 17.92 -1.83
CA MET A 650 14.95 17.00 -2.65
C MET A 650 16.21 17.69 -3.14
N LEU A 651 17.34 16.98 -3.09
CA LEU A 651 18.63 17.43 -3.60
C LEU A 651 19.33 16.28 -4.31
N SER A 652 19.86 16.53 -5.47
CA SER A 652 20.67 15.60 -6.25
C SER A 652 21.94 16.30 -6.75
N TYR A 653 23.08 15.64 -6.56
CA TYR A 653 24.40 16.17 -6.99
C TYR A 653 25.36 15.05 -7.38
N PRO A 654 25.65 14.83 -8.65
CA PRO A 654 26.67 13.89 -9.09
C PRO A 654 28.07 14.54 -9.00
N THR A 655 29.03 13.82 -8.42
CA THR A 655 30.44 14.24 -8.28
C THR A 655 31.36 13.24 -8.97
N ALA A 656 32.17 13.70 -9.92
CA ALA A 656 33.25 12.90 -10.49
C ALA A 656 34.49 12.94 -9.58
N LEU A 657 35.02 11.78 -9.28
CA LEU A 657 36.25 11.57 -8.49
C LEU A 657 37.29 10.89 -9.37
N GLY A 658 38.59 11.00 -9.02
CA GLY A 658 39.66 10.29 -9.73
C GLY A 658 39.53 8.76 -9.73
N PHE A 659 38.73 8.21 -8.82
CA PHE A 659 38.41 6.80 -8.63
C PHE A 659 36.90 6.53 -8.73
N GLY A 660 36.21 7.13 -9.71
CA GLY A 660 34.81 6.89 -10.01
C GLY A 660 33.93 8.12 -9.87
N ARG A 661 32.60 7.86 -9.79
CA ARG A 661 31.57 8.87 -9.63
C ARG A 661 30.75 8.56 -8.37
N VAL A 662 30.37 9.59 -7.64
CA VAL A 662 29.40 9.50 -6.55
C VAL A 662 28.17 10.32 -6.91
N ASP A 663 27.00 9.67 -6.90
CA ASP A 663 25.70 10.32 -7.02
C ASP A 663 25.14 10.51 -5.60
N TRP A 664 25.17 11.76 -5.14
CA TRP A 664 24.62 12.16 -3.84
C TRP A 664 23.14 12.47 -4.00
N SER A 665 22.34 12.01 -3.05
CA SER A 665 20.92 12.35 -2.95
C SER A 665 20.58 12.68 -1.51
N LEU A 666 19.73 13.67 -1.33
CA LEU A 666 19.10 14.00 -0.06
C LEU A 666 17.63 14.22 -0.30
N GLY A 667 16.79 13.43 0.37
CA GLY A 667 15.37 13.63 0.44
C GLY A 667 14.96 13.87 1.89
N ALA A 668 14.13 14.88 2.16
CA ALA A 668 13.58 15.10 3.48
C ALA A 668 12.11 15.51 3.39
N ASN A 669 11.29 14.96 4.26
CA ASN A 669 9.90 15.36 4.44
C ASN A 669 9.70 15.80 5.88
N TYR A 670 9.03 16.92 6.06
CA TYR A 670 8.42 17.33 7.32
C TYR A 670 6.90 17.28 7.15
N ASN A 671 6.19 16.65 8.10
CA ASN A 671 4.75 16.49 8.04
C ASN A 671 4.13 16.63 9.43
N LYS A 672 3.03 17.38 9.51
CA LYS A 672 2.22 17.50 10.72
C LYS A 672 0.74 17.54 10.36
N THR A 673 -0.03 16.59 10.89
CA THR A 673 -1.49 16.59 10.83
C THR A 673 -2.06 17.04 12.17
N ASP A 674 -3.01 17.96 12.13
CA ASP A 674 -3.80 18.43 13.27
C ASP A 674 -5.28 18.09 13.00
N VAL A 675 -5.99 17.55 13.96
CA VAL A 675 -7.46 17.47 13.96
C VAL A 675 -7.98 18.86 14.29
N THR A 676 -8.69 19.48 13.37
CA THR A 676 -9.15 20.88 13.50
C THR A 676 -10.58 21.02 13.97
N ARG A 677 -11.38 19.97 13.78
CA ARG A 677 -12.75 19.89 14.30
C ARG A 677 -13.11 18.44 14.60
N ILE A 678 -13.80 18.21 15.69
CA ILE A 678 -14.46 16.95 16.03
C ILE A 678 -15.95 17.24 16.09
N LYS A 679 -16.77 16.50 15.31
CA LYS A 679 -18.21 16.62 15.38
C LYS A 679 -18.73 16.05 16.70
N PRO A 680 -19.85 16.54 17.23
CA PRO A 680 -20.44 16.00 18.45
C PRO A 680 -20.70 14.50 18.32
N THR A 681 -20.37 13.75 19.37
CA THR A 681 -20.71 12.35 19.45
C THR A 681 -22.24 12.18 19.40
N PRO A 682 -22.77 11.23 18.61
CA PRO A 682 -24.19 10.94 18.61
C PRO A 682 -24.73 10.62 19.99
N ALA A 683 -25.92 11.14 20.32
CA ALA A 683 -26.52 11.01 21.66
C ALA A 683 -26.64 9.55 22.16
N PRO A 684 -26.96 8.55 21.33
CA PRO A 684 -27.03 7.15 21.78
C PRO A 684 -25.71 6.59 22.30
N LEU A 685 -24.57 7.14 21.87
CA LEU A 685 -23.24 6.71 22.32
C LEU A 685 -22.80 7.38 23.63
N ALA A 686 -23.41 8.51 24.01
CA ALA A 686 -22.99 9.24 25.22
C ALA A 686 -23.09 8.37 26.48
N PRO A 687 -22.10 8.44 27.40
CA PRO A 687 -20.99 9.40 27.44
C PRO A 687 -19.69 8.92 26.76
N GLN A 688 -19.68 7.81 26.00
CA GLN A 688 -18.51 7.42 25.22
C GLN A 688 -18.25 8.45 24.12
N SER A 689 -16.98 8.69 23.80
CA SER A 689 -16.58 9.50 22.65
C SER A 689 -16.50 8.64 21.39
N LEU A 690 -17.07 9.11 20.27
CA LEU A 690 -16.92 8.45 18.98
C LEU A 690 -15.45 8.35 18.56
N PHE A 691 -14.65 9.38 18.85
CA PHE A 691 -13.21 9.39 18.63
C PHE A 691 -12.49 9.57 19.96
N ASN A 692 -11.98 8.47 20.47
CA ASN A 692 -11.20 8.47 21.69
C ASN A 692 -9.75 8.97 21.45
N PRO A 693 -8.96 9.23 22.51
CA PRO A 693 -7.58 9.71 22.37
C PRO A 693 -6.68 8.81 21.51
N THR A 694 -6.94 7.50 21.46
CA THR A 694 -6.21 6.56 20.58
C THR A 694 -6.47 6.91 19.11
N ALA A 695 -7.73 7.01 18.69
CA ALA A 695 -8.11 7.33 17.32
C ALA A 695 -7.56 8.70 16.85
N ILE A 696 -7.58 9.71 17.74
CA ILE A 696 -6.99 11.02 17.46
C ILE A 696 -5.46 10.91 17.30
N SER A 697 -4.79 10.16 18.18
CA SER A 697 -3.34 9.98 18.11
C SER A 697 -2.90 9.21 16.86
N ASP A 698 -3.75 8.31 16.33
CA ASP A 698 -3.50 7.59 15.06
C ASP A 698 -3.43 8.54 13.87
N LEU A 699 -4.12 9.67 13.91
CA LEU A 699 -4.08 10.70 12.87
C LEU A 699 -2.94 11.71 13.06
N GLU A 700 -2.63 12.10 14.31
CA GLU A 700 -1.76 13.23 14.60
C GLU A 700 -0.31 12.87 14.91
N THR A 701 -0.05 11.68 15.48
CA THR A 701 1.25 11.41 16.09
C THR A 701 1.89 10.07 15.74
N THR A 702 1.19 9.13 15.11
CA THR A 702 1.76 7.84 14.72
C THR A 702 2.67 7.93 13.48
N THR A 703 2.44 8.91 12.61
CA THR A 703 3.35 9.19 11.50
C THR A 703 4.50 10.07 12.02
N PRO A 704 5.78 9.71 11.74
CA PRO A 704 6.91 10.55 12.10
C PRO A 704 6.79 11.96 11.56
N LYS A 705 7.06 12.97 12.40
CA LYS A 705 6.98 14.38 11.97
C LYS A 705 7.98 14.75 10.90
N TYR A 706 9.10 14.03 10.82
CA TYR A 706 10.06 14.19 9.74
C TYR A 706 10.69 12.85 9.40
N ARG A 707 11.10 12.74 8.14
CA ARG A 707 11.93 11.65 7.64
C ARG A 707 12.96 12.22 6.68
N THR A 708 14.22 11.83 6.84
CA THR A 708 15.33 12.24 5.99
C THR A 708 16.01 11.01 5.43
N VAL A 709 16.29 11.00 4.13
CA VAL A 709 17.00 9.94 3.43
C VAL A 709 18.22 10.56 2.76
N LEU A 710 19.41 10.20 3.19
CA LEU A 710 20.69 10.59 2.58
C LEU A 710 21.23 9.38 1.82
N GLY A 711 21.50 9.53 0.53
CA GLY A 711 22.06 8.48 -0.32
C GLY A 711 23.42 8.87 -0.91
N ALA A 712 24.30 7.89 -1.04
CA ALA A 712 25.57 7.99 -1.76
C ALA A 712 25.75 6.73 -2.61
N LEU A 713 25.61 6.86 -3.92
CA LEU A 713 25.88 5.79 -4.87
C LEU A 713 27.24 6.04 -5.52
N TRP A 714 28.25 5.30 -5.08
CA TRP A 714 29.56 5.28 -5.71
C TRP A 714 29.59 4.21 -6.82
N SER A 715 30.15 4.57 -7.97
CA SER A 715 30.32 3.68 -9.11
C SER A 715 31.73 3.85 -9.69
N TYR A 716 32.44 2.74 -9.89
CA TYR A 716 33.76 2.71 -10.49
C TYR A 716 33.97 1.40 -11.25
N ASP A 717 34.20 1.48 -12.56
CA ASP A 717 34.34 0.33 -13.47
C ASP A 717 33.16 -0.66 -13.25
N ARG A 718 33.44 -1.84 -12.74
CA ARG A 718 32.47 -2.93 -12.52
C ARG A 718 31.86 -2.93 -11.11
N PHE A 719 32.29 -2.03 -10.24
CA PHE A 719 31.88 -1.98 -8.83
C PHE A 719 30.88 -0.85 -8.59
N SER A 720 29.91 -1.11 -7.79
CA SER A 720 29.09 -0.06 -7.17
C SER A 720 28.82 -0.31 -5.70
N VAL A 721 28.79 0.78 -4.94
CA VAL A 721 28.45 0.80 -3.51
C VAL A 721 27.35 1.80 -3.31
N ASN A 722 26.22 1.35 -2.78
CA ASN A 722 25.09 2.20 -2.41
C ASN A 722 25.00 2.24 -0.89
N LEU A 723 25.25 3.40 -0.32
CA LEU A 723 25.08 3.68 1.11
C LEU A 723 23.88 4.60 1.27
N ARG A 724 22.97 4.24 2.16
CA ARG A 724 21.79 5.04 2.49
C ARG A 724 21.67 5.16 4.01
N GLU A 725 21.41 6.37 4.46
CA GLU A 725 21.06 6.66 5.85
C GLU A 725 19.64 7.25 5.89
N THR A 726 18.74 6.57 6.58
CA THR A 726 17.35 7.04 6.78
C THR A 726 17.16 7.40 8.25
N VAL A 727 16.83 8.66 8.52
CA VAL A 727 16.52 9.14 9.86
C VAL A 727 15.01 9.32 9.98
N TYR A 728 14.38 8.50 10.82
CA TYR A 728 12.98 8.63 11.19
C TYR A 728 12.84 9.52 12.43
N GLY A 729 12.00 10.55 12.35
CA GLY A 729 11.63 11.38 13.48
C GLY A 729 10.79 10.64 14.52
N PRO A 730 10.52 11.26 15.66
CA PRO A 730 9.75 10.63 16.73
C PRO A 730 8.29 10.42 16.31
N ALA A 731 7.70 9.31 16.78
CA ALA A 731 6.29 8.98 16.65
C ALA A 731 5.71 8.54 18.00
N SER A 732 4.40 8.66 18.17
CA SER A 732 3.76 8.20 19.41
C SER A 732 2.29 7.85 19.19
N ARG A 733 1.75 7.01 20.07
CA ARG A 733 0.35 6.61 20.10
C ARG A 733 -0.15 6.61 21.53
N LEU A 734 -1.38 7.05 21.75
CA LEU A 734 -2.08 6.85 23.03
C LEU A 734 -2.79 5.49 22.99
N GLN A 735 -2.58 4.68 24.01
CA GLN A 735 -3.17 3.34 24.12
C GLN A 735 -3.83 3.17 25.49
N SER A 736 -4.90 2.38 25.53
CA SER A 736 -5.66 2.08 26.75
C SER A 736 -6.09 0.61 26.75
N GLN A 737 -6.20 0.01 27.95
CA GLN A 737 -6.75 -1.34 28.13
C GLN A 737 -8.28 -1.37 28.09
N ASP A 738 -8.93 -0.33 28.61
CA ASP A 738 -10.37 -0.29 28.87
C ASP A 738 -11.09 0.96 28.35
N GLY A 739 -10.34 1.85 27.65
CA GLY A 739 -10.85 3.15 27.18
C GLY A 739 -10.95 4.23 28.28
N GLY A 740 -10.50 3.96 29.51
CA GLY A 740 -10.50 4.91 30.63
C GLY A 740 -9.18 5.66 30.81
N THR A 741 -8.10 4.94 31.06
CA THR A 741 -6.77 5.52 31.26
C THR A 741 -5.91 5.31 30.03
N TYR A 742 -5.29 6.41 29.54
CA TYR A 742 -4.47 6.39 28.33
C TYR A 742 -2.99 6.55 28.64
N TYR A 743 -2.17 5.71 28.04
CA TYR A 743 -0.72 5.68 28.17
C TYR A 743 -0.07 6.04 26.85
N LYS A 744 0.95 6.89 26.91
CA LYS A 744 1.73 7.28 25.74
C LYS A 744 2.81 6.23 25.44
N VAL A 745 2.70 5.58 24.28
CA VAL A 745 3.77 4.76 23.70
C VAL A 745 4.52 5.63 22.70
N SER A 746 5.84 5.67 22.75
CA SER A 746 6.66 6.55 21.91
C SER A 746 7.81 5.78 21.28
N ILE A 747 8.19 6.20 20.08
CA ILE A 747 9.41 5.81 19.38
C ILE A 747 10.23 7.08 19.20
N GLY A 748 11.49 7.05 19.62
CA GLY A 748 12.41 8.16 19.47
C GLY A 748 12.94 8.32 18.05
N THR A 749 13.78 9.34 17.83
CA THR A 749 14.47 9.50 16.55
C THR A 749 15.38 8.32 16.29
N THR A 750 15.19 7.64 15.18
CA THR A 750 15.92 6.41 14.84
C THR A 750 16.61 6.53 13.48
N PRO A 751 17.95 6.51 13.44
CA PRO A 751 18.72 6.37 12.21
C PRO A 751 18.85 4.90 11.81
N LEU A 752 18.66 4.60 10.52
CA LEU A 752 18.85 3.30 9.90
C LEU A 752 19.82 3.41 8.72
N THR A 753 20.85 2.58 8.73
CA THR A 753 21.85 2.52 7.66
C THR A 753 21.61 1.31 6.79
N ASP A 754 21.49 1.51 5.46
CA ASP A 754 21.43 0.46 4.46
C ASP A 754 22.71 0.46 3.62
N LEU A 755 23.21 -0.71 3.26
CA LEU A 755 24.40 -0.89 2.43
C LEU A 755 24.16 -1.95 1.35
N GLU A 756 24.46 -1.63 0.10
CA GLU A 756 24.47 -2.59 -1.01
C GLU A 756 25.80 -2.51 -1.76
N LEU A 757 26.41 -3.66 -2.00
CA LEU A 757 27.61 -3.84 -2.81
C LEU A 757 27.23 -4.60 -4.06
N ALA A 758 27.66 -4.14 -5.23
CA ALA A 758 27.41 -4.84 -6.48
C ALA A 758 28.67 -4.92 -7.34
N TYR A 759 28.80 -6.05 -8.04
CA TYR A 759 29.85 -6.33 -9.04
C TYR A 759 29.24 -6.78 -10.36
N GLN A 760 29.63 -6.13 -11.46
CA GLN A 760 29.18 -6.45 -12.81
C GLN A 760 30.21 -7.32 -13.53
N ALA A 761 29.93 -8.60 -13.71
CA ALA A 761 30.76 -9.55 -14.44
C ALA A 761 30.14 -9.82 -15.83
N SER A 762 30.44 -8.97 -16.81
CA SER A 762 29.81 -9.02 -18.15
C SER A 762 28.28 -8.94 -18.04
N ALA A 763 27.53 -9.95 -18.50
CA ALA A 763 26.07 -10.01 -18.41
C ALA A 763 25.53 -10.34 -17.01
N LEU A 764 26.39 -10.82 -16.08
CA LEU A 764 26.00 -11.19 -14.72
C LEU A 764 26.33 -10.07 -13.73
N LYS A 765 25.34 -9.65 -12.94
CA LYS A 765 25.51 -8.74 -11.79
C LYS A 765 25.31 -9.51 -10.50
N ILE A 766 26.27 -9.42 -9.58
CA ILE A 766 26.24 -10.03 -8.25
C ILE A 766 26.03 -8.91 -7.25
N ILE A 767 25.06 -9.06 -6.38
CA ILE A 767 24.66 -8.06 -5.38
C ILE A 767 24.61 -8.71 -4.01
N VAL A 768 25.17 -8.04 -3.00
CA VAL A 768 25.00 -8.38 -1.59
C VAL A 768 24.68 -7.10 -0.81
N GLY A 769 23.82 -7.19 0.17
CA GLY A 769 23.42 -6.00 0.90
C GLY A 769 22.76 -6.27 2.24
N ALA A 770 22.51 -5.20 2.96
CA ALA A 770 21.79 -5.18 4.22
C ALA A 770 20.90 -3.94 4.30
N ASN A 771 19.66 -4.13 4.67
CA ASN A 771 18.78 -3.07 5.17
C ASN A 771 18.88 -3.07 6.69
N ASN A 772 18.94 -1.88 7.30
CA ASN A 772 19.15 -1.74 8.73
C ASN A 772 20.39 -2.55 9.19
N LEU A 773 21.55 -2.21 8.60
CA LEU A 773 22.83 -2.90 8.78
C LEU A 773 23.22 -3.12 10.25
N PHE A 774 22.82 -2.20 11.14
CA PHE A 774 23.14 -2.25 12.56
C PHE A 774 22.05 -2.90 13.42
N ASN A 775 21.09 -3.60 12.81
CA ASN A 775 20.04 -4.36 13.49
C ASN A 775 19.29 -3.55 14.56
N ARG A 776 18.89 -2.32 14.24
CA ARG A 776 18.16 -1.45 15.18
C ARG A 776 16.69 -1.83 15.24
N TYR A 777 16.15 -1.76 16.46
CA TYR A 777 14.74 -1.96 16.79
C TYR A 777 14.09 -0.65 17.24
N PRO A 778 12.75 -0.50 17.16
CA PRO A 778 12.04 0.61 17.79
C PRO A 778 12.14 0.51 19.33
N ASP A 779 11.89 1.63 19.99
CA ASP A 779 11.76 1.62 21.45
C ASP A 779 10.63 0.68 21.86
N LYS A 780 10.82 -0.02 23.00
CA LYS A 780 9.80 -0.93 23.53
C LYS A 780 8.59 -0.18 24.06
N VAL A 781 7.45 -0.85 24.10
CA VAL A 781 6.21 -0.36 24.69
C VAL A 781 6.46 0.07 26.16
N ASN A 782 5.79 1.16 26.56
CA ASN A 782 5.89 1.72 27.90
C ASN A 782 5.62 0.66 28.98
N GLN A 783 6.55 0.53 29.94
CA GLN A 783 6.49 -0.50 31.00
C GLN A 783 5.23 -0.37 31.89
N ASN A 784 4.71 0.85 32.12
CA ASN A 784 3.49 1.03 32.90
C ASN A 784 2.27 0.47 32.16
N LEU A 785 2.17 0.69 30.84
CA LEU A 785 1.11 0.11 30.03
C LEU A 785 1.25 -1.42 29.95
N LEU A 786 2.48 -1.92 29.77
CA LEU A 786 2.74 -3.37 29.74
C LEU A 786 2.31 -4.04 31.06
N ALA A 787 2.59 -3.42 32.20
CA ALA A 787 2.15 -3.90 33.51
C ALA A 787 0.62 -3.92 33.67
N VAL A 788 -0.08 -2.90 33.09
CA VAL A 788 -1.56 -2.89 33.04
C VAL A 788 -2.11 -4.05 32.21
N TYR A 789 -1.53 -4.29 31.02
CA TYR A 789 -1.90 -5.42 30.18
C TYR A 789 -1.65 -6.76 30.88
N GLN A 790 -0.49 -6.91 31.55
CA GLN A 790 -0.15 -8.10 32.31
C GLN A 790 -1.13 -8.35 33.47
N ALA A 791 -1.45 -7.32 34.23
CA ALA A 791 -2.39 -7.41 35.36
C ALA A 791 -3.82 -7.76 34.89
N ALA A 792 -4.21 -7.30 33.70
CA ALA A 792 -5.51 -7.61 33.07
C ALA A 792 -5.53 -8.99 32.38
N GLY A 793 -4.41 -9.70 32.30
CA GLY A 793 -4.33 -10.93 31.52
C GLY A 793 -4.54 -10.70 30.01
N SER A 794 -4.27 -9.48 29.55
CA SER A 794 -4.51 -9.08 28.16
C SER A 794 -3.45 -9.59 27.20
N THR A 795 -3.86 -10.12 26.06
CA THR A 795 -2.97 -10.53 24.97
C THR A 795 -2.16 -9.37 24.38
N SER A 796 -2.61 -8.13 24.59
CA SER A 796 -1.84 -6.93 24.18
C SER A 796 -0.46 -6.84 24.84
N ALA A 797 -0.22 -7.57 25.94
CA ALA A 797 1.08 -7.67 26.59
C ALA A 797 2.15 -8.37 25.73
N VAL A 798 1.74 -9.14 24.71
CA VAL A 798 2.65 -9.83 23.76
C VAL A 798 3.33 -8.81 22.84
N ALA A 799 2.69 -7.67 22.54
CA ALA A 799 3.23 -6.62 21.69
C ALA A 799 4.29 -5.78 22.44
N ILE A 800 5.51 -6.29 22.55
CA ILE A 800 6.63 -5.59 23.23
C ILE A 800 7.20 -4.44 22.40
N TYR A 801 6.96 -4.42 21.09
CA TYR A 801 7.31 -3.34 20.19
C TYR A 801 6.04 -2.66 19.66
N PRO A 802 6.08 -1.31 19.44
CA PRO A 802 4.94 -0.59 18.89
C PRO A 802 4.63 -1.04 17.45
N SER A 803 3.41 -1.50 17.18
CA SER A 803 2.96 -1.88 15.84
C SER A 803 2.93 -0.72 14.83
N PHE A 804 2.89 0.53 15.32
CA PHE A 804 2.95 1.73 14.47
C PHE A 804 4.38 2.18 14.12
N SER A 805 5.43 1.36 14.36
CA SER A 805 6.80 1.68 13.97
C SER A 805 6.90 1.93 12.46
N PRO A 806 7.42 3.08 12.02
CA PRO A 806 7.49 3.45 10.61
C PRO A 806 8.54 2.65 9.83
N PHE A 807 9.33 1.83 10.50
CA PHE A 807 10.38 0.97 9.94
C PHE A 807 10.25 -0.50 10.37
N GLY A 808 9.08 -0.89 10.88
CA GLY A 808 8.80 -2.25 11.32
C GLY A 808 9.41 -2.61 12.67
N ILE A 809 9.34 -3.90 13.02
CA ILE A 809 9.78 -4.46 14.31
C ILE A 809 10.76 -5.63 14.16
N ASN A 810 11.28 -5.90 12.95
CA ASN A 810 12.02 -7.12 12.65
C ASN A 810 13.54 -6.99 12.68
N GLY A 811 14.07 -5.76 12.83
CA GLY A 811 15.51 -5.54 12.86
C GLY A 811 16.18 -5.53 11.49
N GLY A 812 17.43 -5.95 11.42
CA GLY A 812 18.26 -5.96 10.20
C GLY A 812 17.90 -7.09 9.25
N TYR A 813 17.87 -6.80 7.92
CA TYR A 813 17.60 -7.77 6.85
C TYR A 813 18.81 -7.85 5.90
N TYR A 814 19.37 -9.06 5.72
CA TYR A 814 20.52 -9.31 4.85
C TYR A 814 20.10 -10.09 3.63
N TYR A 815 20.66 -9.74 2.47
CA TYR A 815 20.24 -10.35 1.20
C TYR A 815 21.38 -10.52 0.20
N GLY A 816 21.17 -11.43 -0.75
CA GLY A 816 21.99 -11.61 -1.94
C GLY A 816 21.12 -11.71 -3.19
N ARG A 817 21.63 -11.24 -4.34
CA ARG A 817 20.93 -11.29 -5.62
C ARG A 817 21.90 -11.50 -6.78
N LEU A 818 21.48 -12.32 -7.73
CA LEU A 818 22.13 -12.51 -9.03
C LEU A 818 21.19 -12.00 -10.12
N VAL A 819 21.70 -11.19 -11.03
CA VAL A 819 20.93 -10.66 -12.17
C VAL A 819 21.72 -10.95 -13.45
N TYR A 820 21.14 -11.73 -14.36
CA TYR A 820 21.67 -11.98 -15.70
C TYR A 820 20.87 -11.19 -16.71
N SER A 821 21.56 -10.31 -17.48
CA SER A 821 20.96 -9.49 -18.54
C SER A 821 21.39 -9.99 -19.90
N PHE A 822 20.48 -9.99 -20.88
CA PHE A 822 20.73 -10.51 -22.26
C PHE A 822 20.10 -9.61 -23.32
#